data_7dc57dcfa012cc49093f077da9edd30e
#
_entry.id   7dc57dcfa012cc49093f077da9edd30e
#
_cell.length_a   1.000
_cell.length_b   1.000
_cell.length_c   1.000
_cell.angle_alpha   90.00
_cell.angle_beta   90.00
_cell.angle_gamma   90.00
#
_symmetry.space_group_name_H-M   'P 1'
#
loop_
_entity.id
_entity.type
_entity.pdbx_description
1 polymer ?
#
loop_
_entity_poly.entity_id
_entity_poly.type
_entity_poly.pdbx_seq_one_letter_code
_entity_poly.pdbx_strand_id
1 'polypeptide(L)'
;MTIDHHLSKKTYYETLFVDDKKGEPIEVLGEMFLKEHRKELSDLSYIRFAQGEIYYHFQDYEAAIFKWNNISNELQGWAMKNVGDAYFELNLLPTAIETYKSISADNLILQTEIALKLFQIYVEEDKKDVAIQYIKQAVSLNPDYQNITKIARIFFEQNDDDANAVELAVNECLRTESVDWFDILTQYVEKGRTKVIAPDYFSNVLQNLYRVDAVRFEKLVSALWVSYQYGEQYISWIDVLNNLFTNIDEKKSTAWNSISRLYSDSFKEFITGRYELKDMIVFMPKFLENWSKIVKPAEALWAHSALLTWNEFYPSSIQEEVIESSKNQIATCKKNPEILQDSLGLFQSIVQWATANDVEIGTKLRWFVQEILDLSKQNILVAGVNGTGKSSFINSLLGETLFEHTTSSTFRIKNGNVPQITVISDQEMYSETMVPDVVNVINNELDLSSKSIVDISIPSDILKEYGITLIDTPGFRARRDELEIKEFLPLADELLFVLDAEDPFTDQERDIMMQILQHETHLPITFVITKLDSIYNKQEAKKVVEDVTTKIAEYIPQAQVIPFSSKYEVSGQEKAVHDLFTSYKANSQIEEKRTEKLLHVIQRVISYLLKNRVEKENGYRDEIAWNEDMVKKLNGAINQVQENEEIQAHSICNKYRSIKKDIIEEMEMRIPQLLRGCGDLLKEASDFRKIHLELNDEMNTRIQQYVDNEEL
;
A
#
# COMPACT_ATOMS: atom_id res chain seq x y z
N MET A 1 39.72 15.03 -38.89
CA MET A 1 39.84 15.27 -37.43
C MET A 1 39.77 16.76 -37.19
N THR A 2 39.10 17.20 -36.14
CA THR A 2 39.03 18.62 -35.77
C THR A 2 40.34 19.07 -35.12
N ILE A 3 40.69 20.35 -35.18
CA ILE A 3 41.90 20.91 -34.52
C ILE A 3 41.93 20.55 -33.04
N ASP A 4 40.76 20.66 -32.35
CA ASP A 4 40.65 20.32 -30.94
C ASP A 4 41.02 18.86 -30.61
N HIS A 5 40.78 17.94 -31.54
CA HIS A 5 41.19 16.54 -31.38
C HIS A 5 42.70 16.38 -31.39
N HIS A 6 43.40 17.11 -32.26
CA HIS A 6 44.86 17.11 -32.28
C HIS A 6 45.45 17.79 -31.03
N LEU A 7 44.85 18.87 -30.57
CA LEU A 7 45.25 19.59 -29.35
C LEU A 7 45.10 18.74 -28.10
N SER A 8 43.96 18.02 -27.96
CA SER A 8 43.71 17.15 -26.81
C SER A 8 44.66 15.94 -26.76
N LYS A 9 45.05 15.42 -27.93
CA LYS A 9 45.98 14.28 -28.07
C LYS A 9 47.46 14.64 -28.18
N LYS A 10 47.79 15.93 -28.16
CA LYS A 10 49.15 16.43 -28.36
C LYS A 10 49.75 15.96 -29.69
N THR A 11 48.96 16.00 -30.75
CA THR A 11 49.36 15.68 -32.12
C THR A 11 49.19 16.86 -33.08
N TYR A 12 49.11 18.09 -32.53
CA TYR A 12 48.98 19.30 -33.33
C TYR A 12 50.17 19.48 -34.30
N TYR A 13 51.38 19.01 -33.94
CA TYR A 13 52.56 19.05 -34.83
C TYR A 13 52.31 18.37 -36.18
N GLU A 14 51.46 17.34 -36.25
CA GLU A 14 51.10 16.65 -37.49
C GLU A 14 50.35 17.57 -38.45
N THR A 15 49.60 18.55 -37.95
CA THR A 15 48.84 19.51 -38.79
C THR A 15 49.77 20.50 -39.51
N LEU A 16 51.02 20.67 -39.06
CA LEU A 16 51.98 21.56 -39.64
C LEU A 16 52.83 20.86 -40.75
N PHE A 17 52.78 19.56 -40.83
CA PHE A 17 53.48 18.79 -41.85
C PHE A 17 52.62 18.70 -43.11
N VAL A 18 52.77 19.69 -43.98
CA VAL A 18 52.19 19.70 -45.33
C VAL A 18 53.22 19.08 -46.29
N ASP A 19 52.84 17.97 -46.93
CA ASP A 19 53.59 17.17 -47.87
C ASP A 19 54.82 16.39 -47.36
N ASP A 20 54.86 15.09 -47.64
CA ASP A 20 55.90 14.02 -47.66
C ASP A 20 57.35 14.43 -47.33
N LYS A 21 57.60 15.33 -46.40
CA LYS A 21 58.94 15.62 -45.94
C LYS A 21 59.47 14.46 -45.08
N LYS A 22 60.27 13.62 -45.65
CA LYS A 22 61.08 12.60 -44.98
C LYS A 22 62.14 13.28 -44.09
N GLY A 23 61.86 13.46 -42.79
CA GLY A 23 62.81 13.95 -41.80
C GLY A 23 62.27 13.72 -40.39
N GLU A 24 63.16 13.71 -39.40
CA GLU A 24 62.77 13.69 -37.99
C GLU A 24 61.88 14.89 -37.70
N PRO A 25 60.74 14.70 -37.03
CA PRO A 25 59.76 15.77 -36.74
C PRO A 25 60.42 17.01 -36.10
N ILE A 26 61.37 16.83 -35.20
CA ILE A 26 62.05 17.92 -34.51
C ILE A 26 62.95 18.76 -35.45
N GLU A 27 63.61 18.11 -36.46
CA GLU A 27 64.43 18.79 -37.47
C GLU A 27 63.54 19.63 -38.38
N VAL A 28 62.45 19.09 -38.85
CA VAL A 28 61.49 19.78 -39.71
C VAL A 28 60.90 21.05 -38.99
N LEU A 29 60.52 20.90 -37.72
CA LEU A 29 60.04 22.06 -36.92
C LEU A 29 61.18 23.06 -36.64
N GLY A 30 62.43 22.62 -36.50
CA GLY A 30 63.58 23.48 -36.36
C GLY A 30 63.81 24.33 -37.63
N GLU A 31 63.73 23.71 -38.84
CA GLU A 31 63.82 24.43 -40.13
C GLU A 31 62.63 25.43 -40.26
N MET A 32 61.44 25.04 -39.90
CA MET A 32 60.24 25.93 -39.92
C MET A 32 60.46 27.10 -38.99
N PHE A 33 61.00 26.90 -37.78
CA PHE A 33 61.29 27.94 -36.80
C PHE A 33 62.26 28.96 -37.35
N LEU A 34 63.43 28.50 -38.01
CA LEU A 34 64.41 29.39 -38.57
C LEU A 34 63.86 30.18 -39.77
N LYS A 35 62.98 29.62 -40.57
CA LYS A 35 62.31 30.30 -41.68
C LYS A 35 61.33 31.38 -41.17
N GLU A 36 60.54 31.05 -40.15
CA GLU A 36 59.54 31.98 -39.58
C GLU A 36 60.22 33.13 -38.85
N HIS A 37 61.27 32.82 -38.08
CA HIS A 37 62.04 33.86 -37.32
C HIS A 37 62.67 34.94 -38.20
N ARG A 38 62.86 34.67 -39.50
CA ARG A 38 63.39 35.63 -40.44
C ARG A 38 62.38 36.58 -41.03
N LYS A 39 61.10 36.40 -40.73
CA LYS A 39 60.05 37.29 -41.21
C LYS A 39 59.94 38.54 -40.32
N GLU A 40 59.56 39.71 -40.91
CA GLU A 40 59.34 40.96 -40.19
C GLU A 40 58.21 40.86 -39.14
N LEU A 41 57.20 40.06 -39.43
CA LEU A 41 56.10 39.74 -38.53
C LEU A 41 56.07 38.23 -38.26
N SER A 42 56.89 37.76 -37.33
CA SER A 42 57.01 36.35 -37.03
C SER A 42 56.11 35.95 -35.86
N ASP A 43 55.18 35.01 -36.06
CA ASP A 43 54.47 34.31 -34.97
C ASP A 43 55.05 32.90 -34.81
N LEU A 44 55.88 32.75 -33.81
CA LEU A 44 56.57 31.51 -33.51
C LEU A 44 55.71 30.60 -32.60
N SER A 45 54.54 31.05 -32.14
CA SER A 45 53.73 30.34 -31.17
C SER A 45 53.30 28.97 -31.65
N TYR A 46 52.82 28.84 -32.88
CA TYR A 46 52.36 27.57 -33.45
C TYR A 46 53.50 26.57 -33.53
N ILE A 47 54.71 26.97 -33.94
CA ILE A 47 55.88 26.10 -34.06
C ILE A 47 56.39 25.71 -32.69
N ARG A 48 56.45 26.64 -31.74
CA ARG A 48 56.81 26.38 -30.34
C ARG A 48 55.84 25.39 -29.71
N PHE A 49 54.54 25.51 -29.99
CA PHE A 49 53.52 24.59 -29.50
C PHE A 49 53.81 23.17 -29.98
N ALA A 50 53.98 22.98 -31.26
CA ALA A 50 54.35 21.72 -31.90
C ALA A 50 55.67 21.13 -31.38
N GLN A 51 56.73 21.98 -31.23
CA GLN A 51 57.99 21.53 -30.63
C GLN A 51 57.79 21.04 -29.20
N GLY A 52 57.00 21.72 -28.40
CA GLY A 52 56.66 21.27 -27.04
C GLY A 52 55.99 19.91 -27.00
N GLU A 53 55.07 19.62 -27.93
CA GLU A 53 54.45 18.31 -28.05
C GLU A 53 55.47 17.19 -28.34
N ILE A 54 56.43 17.43 -29.24
CA ILE A 54 57.47 16.47 -29.54
C ILE A 54 58.37 16.23 -28.34
N TYR A 55 58.83 17.26 -27.64
CA TYR A 55 59.63 17.10 -26.42
C TYR A 55 58.85 16.32 -25.34
N TYR A 56 57.55 16.58 -25.20
CA TYR A 56 56.69 15.84 -24.27
C TYR A 56 56.62 14.33 -24.62
N HIS A 57 56.50 14.00 -25.91
CA HIS A 57 56.49 12.60 -26.35
C HIS A 57 57.85 11.89 -26.15
N PHE A 58 58.94 12.62 -26.20
CA PHE A 58 60.28 12.14 -25.85
C PHE A 58 60.57 12.16 -24.35
N GLN A 59 59.56 12.49 -23.51
CA GLN A 59 59.66 12.59 -22.04
C GLN A 59 60.65 13.67 -21.56
N ASP A 60 61.06 14.62 -22.43
CA ASP A 60 61.78 15.82 -22.02
C ASP A 60 60.80 16.92 -21.61
N TYR A 61 60.24 16.73 -20.40
CA TYR A 61 59.17 17.59 -19.89
C TYR A 61 59.66 19.01 -19.62
N GLU A 62 60.92 19.21 -19.20
CA GLU A 62 61.48 20.55 -18.96
C GLU A 62 61.60 21.35 -20.25
N ALA A 63 62.09 20.76 -21.32
CA ALA A 63 62.16 21.37 -22.63
C ALA A 63 60.77 21.69 -23.19
N ALA A 64 59.78 20.75 -22.98
CA ALA A 64 58.39 20.95 -23.35
C ALA A 64 57.79 22.19 -22.65
N ILE A 65 57.93 22.29 -21.31
CA ILE A 65 57.48 23.41 -20.48
C ILE A 65 58.12 24.72 -21.00
N PHE A 66 59.41 24.74 -21.23
CA PHE A 66 60.10 25.95 -21.76
C PHE A 66 59.50 26.42 -23.11
N LYS A 67 59.13 25.49 -24.00
CA LYS A 67 58.52 25.84 -25.28
C LYS A 67 57.10 26.38 -25.10
N TRP A 68 56.28 25.76 -24.27
CA TRP A 68 54.89 26.15 -24.07
C TRP A 68 54.71 27.43 -23.26
N ASN A 69 55.60 27.75 -22.32
CA ASN A 69 55.55 29.01 -21.56
C ASN A 69 55.74 30.27 -22.40
N ASN A 70 56.25 30.11 -23.63
CA ASN A 70 56.50 31.23 -24.54
C ASN A 70 55.42 31.36 -25.63
N ILE A 71 54.20 30.98 -25.36
CA ILE A 71 53.05 31.04 -26.27
C ILE A 71 52.07 32.12 -25.77
N SER A 72 51.67 33.04 -26.67
CA SER A 72 50.81 34.16 -26.34
C SER A 72 49.65 34.38 -27.31
N ASN A 73 49.38 33.43 -28.20
CA ASN A 73 48.27 33.45 -29.16
C ASN A 73 47.11 32.59 -28.66
N GLU A 74 46.13 32.27 -29.53
CA GLU A 74 44.95 31.43 -29.24
C GLU A 74 45.26 30.05 -28.70
N LEU A 75 46.49 29.54 -28.87
CA LEU A 75 46.94 28.27 -28.31
C LEU A 75 47.42 28.37 -26.85
N GLN A 76 47.46 29.61 -26.27
CA GLN A 76 47.97 29.83 -24.92
C GLN A 76 47.27 28.96 -23.87
N GLY A 77 45.92 28.82 -23.91
CA GLY A 77 45.17 27.99 -22.98
C GLY A 77 45.57 26.50 -23.06
N TRP A 78 45.71 26.00 -24.28
CA TRP A 78 46.18 24.62 -24.52
C TRP A 78 47.65 24.41 -24.13
N ALA A 79 48.51 25.41 -24.38
CA ALA A 79 49.90 25.40 -23.95
C ALA A 79 50.01 25.29 -22.43
N MET A 80 49.29 26.15 -21.71
CA MET A 80 49.26 26.09 -20.23
C MET A 80 48.69 24.76 -19.69
N LYS A 81 47.67 24.21 -20.36
CA LYS A 81 47.17 22.86 -20.02
C LYS A 81 48.25 21.79 -20.20
N ASN A 82 49.01 21.86 -21.30
CA ASN A 82 50.11 20.95 -21.56
C ASN A 82 51.28 21.16 -20.60
N VAL A 83 51.55 22.38 -20.11
CA VAL A 83 52.51 22.66 -19.04
C VAL A 83 52.04 21.97 -17.72
N GLY A 84 50.75 22.05 -17.41
CA GLY A 84 50.17 21.31 -16.29
C GLY A 84 50.33 19.82 -16.41
N ASP A 85 50.14 19.26 -17.63
CA ASP A 85 50.35 17.84 -17.90
C ASP A 85 51.83 17.44 -17.70
N ALA A 86 52.76 18.28 -18.12
CA ALA A 86 54.19 18.02 -17.91
C ALA A 86 54.60 18.06 -16.44
N TYR A 87 54.04 19.00 -15.64
CA TYR A 87 54.25 19.01 -14.19
C TYR A 87 53.63 17.76 -13.54
N PHE A 88 52.49 17.27 -14.02
CA PHE A 88 51.88 16.05 -13.56
C PHE A 88 52.81 14.85 -13.77
N GLU A 89 53.38 14.68 -14.99
CA GLU A 89 54.31 13.60 -15.29
C GLU A 89 55.61 13.69 -14.49
N LEU A 90 56.04 14.90 -14.12
CA LEU A 90 57.15 15.15 -13.20
C LEU A 90 56.82 14.91 -11.74
N ASN A 91 55.58 14.47 -11.41
CA ASN A 91 55.06 14.28 -10.05
C ASN A 91 55.07 15.54 -9.21
N LEU A 92 55.00 16.72 -9.83
CA LEU A 92 54.89 18.04 -9.20
C LEU A 92 53.41 18.44 -9.06
N LEU A 93 52.62 17.63 -8.34
CA LEU A 93 51.18 17.75 -8.27
C LEU A 93 50.64 19.13 -7.82
N PRO A 94 51.21 19.78 -6.78
CA PRO A 94 50.78 21.13 -6.39
C PRO A 94 50.90 22.16 -7.50
N THR A 95 52.06 22.15 -8.23
CA THR A 95 52.32 23.08 -9.33
C THR A 95 51.42 22.78 -10.54
N ALA A 96 51.16 21.50 -10.82
CA ALA A 96 50.21 21.11 -11.85
C ALA A 96 48.78 21.64 -11.55
N ILE A 97 48.31 21.51 -10.27
CA ILE A 97 46.99 22.01 -9.83
C ILE A 97 46.92 23.52 -10.00
N GLU A 98 47.91 24.28 -9.53
CA GLU A 98 47.95 25.73 -9.66
C GLU A 98 47.93 26.17 -11.15
N THR A 99 48.71 25.46 -11.99
CA THR A 99 48.75 25.73 -13.43
C THR A 99 47.36 25.50 -14.03
N TYR A 100 46.70 24.37 -13.80
CA TYR A 100 45.37 24.10 -14.34
C TYR A 100 44.32 25.13 -13.86
N LYS A 101 44.35 25.50 -12.58
CA LYS A 101 43.44 26.52 -12.03
C LYS A 101 43.66 27.95 -12.54
N SER A 102 44.86 28.23 -13.01
CA SER A 102 45.18 29.57 -13.56
C SER A 102 44.65 29.77 -15.00
N ILE A 103 44.22 28.71 -15.67
CA ILE A 103 43.77 28.76 -17.06
C ILE A 103 42.37 29.32 -17.14
N SER A 104 42.22 30.46 -17.79
CA SER A 104 40.94 31.02 -18.21
C SER A 104 40.72 30.70 -19.68
N ALA A 105 39.75 29.90 -20.02
CA ALA A 105 39.49 29.50 -21.41
C ALA A 105 37.98 29.50 -21.69
N ASP A 106 37.61 29.97 -22.88
CA ASP A 106 36.22 29.86 -23.37
C ASP A 106 35.94 28.58 -24.14
N ASN A 107 37.00 27.84 -24.48
CA ASN A 107 36.88 26.55 -25.20
C ASN A 107 36.38 25.45 -24.28
N LEU A 108 35.19 24.89 -24.60
CA LEU A 108 34.49 23.87 -23.81
C LEU A 108 35.31 22.57 -23.68
N ILE A 109 36.01 22.15 -24.75
CA ILE A 109 36.83 20.93 -24.76
C ILE A 109 38.02 21.09 -23.83
N LEU A 110 38.70 22.26 -23.89
CA LEU A 110 39.81 22.57 -22.99
C LEU A 110 39.38 22.60 -21.52
N GLN A 111 38.26 23.23 -21.22
CA GLN A 111 37.70 23.24 -19.85
C GLN A 111 37.41 21.82 -19.34
N THR A 112 36.84 20.95 -20.22
CA THR A 112 36.54 19.56 -19.88
C THR A 112 37.84 18.77 -19.62
N GLU A 113 38.86 18.95 -20.43
CA GLU A 113 40.18 18.32 -20.25
C GLU A 113 40.84 18.75 -18.94
N ILE A 114 40.80 20.04 -18.61
CA ILE A 114 41.31 20.57 -17.32
C ILE A 114 40.58 19.93 -16.16
N ALA A 115 39.25 19.88 -16.20
CA ALA A 115 38.45 19.29 -15.15
C ALA A 115 38.74 17.79 -14.96
N LEU A 116 38.94 17.05 -16.06
CA LEU A 116 39.33 15.62 -16.01
C LEU A 116 40.76 15.43 -15.44
N LYS A 117 41.70 16.33 -15.76
CA LYS A 117 43.06 16.26 -15.19
C LYS A 117 43.06 16.57 -13.69
N LEU A 118 42.30 17.57 -13.25
CA LEU A 118 42.14 17.87 -11.83
C LEU A 118 41.44 16.70 -11.09
N PHE A 119 40.41 16.11 -11.71
CA PHE A 119 39.77 14.90 -11.19
C PHE A 119 40.80 13.77 -11.00
N GLN A 120 41.62 13.48 -12.02
CA GLN A 120 42.66 12.42 -11.96
C GLN A 120 43.62 12.69 -10.78
N ILE A 121 44.15 13.92 -10.64
CA ILE A 121 45.09 14.27 -9.57
C ILE A 121 44.44 14.07 -8.20
N TYR A 122 43.20 14.52 -7.99
CA TYR A 122 42.54 14.38 -6.69
C TYR A 122 42.13 12.95 -6.37
N VAL A 123 41.93 12.10 -7.37
CA VAL A 123 41.82 10.63 -7.18
C VAL A 123 43.12 10.04 -6.68
N GLU A 124 44.28 10.43 -7.28
CA GLU A 124 45.60 9.97 -6.85
C GLU A 124 45.98 10.48 -5.44
N GLU A 125 45.52 11.65 -5.05
CA GLU A 125 45.73 12.18 -3.71
C GLU A 125 44.72 11.64 -2.67
N ASP A 126 43.78 10.74 -3.04
CA ASP A 126 42.69 10.19 -2.22
C ASP A 126 41.75 11.27 -1.64
N LYS A 127 41.61 12.41 -2.33
CA LYS A 127 40.73 13.53 -1.98
C LYS A 127 39.37 13.37 -2.68
N LYS A 128 38.58 12.40 -2.24
CA LYS A 128 37.33 11.97 -2.89
C LYS A 128 36.33 13.10 -3.10
N ASP A 129 36.05 13.92 -2.08
CA ASP A 129 35.05 14.99 -2.19
C ASP A 129 35.39 16.02 -3.27
N VAL A 130 36.68 16.33 -3.45
CA VAL A 130 37.14 17.25 -4.46
C VAL A 130 37.12 16.60 -5.84
N ALA A 131 37.50 15.32 -5.93
CA ALA A 131 37.41 14.53 -7.16
C ALA A 131 35.94 14.46 -7.67
N ILE A 132 34.95 14.25 -6.77
CA ILE A 132 33.52 14.27 -7.10
C ILE A 132 33.13 15.62 -7.73
N GLN A 133 33.57 16.74 -7.17
CA GLN A 133 33.27 18.06 -7.73
C GLN A 133 33.80 18.24 -9.16
N TYR A 134 35.05 17.82 -9.42
CA TYR A 134 35.65 18.00 -10.74
C TYR A 134 35.07 17.04 -11.78
N ILE A 135 34.74 15.79 -11.43
CA ILE A 135 34.11 14.87 -12.39
C ILE A 135 32.68 15.32 -12.72
N LYS A 136 31.91 15.81 -11.73
CA LYS A 136 30.59 16.41 -11.97
C LYS A 136 30.69 17.64 -12.86
N GLN A 137 31.69 18.51 -12.62
CA GLN A 137 31.96 19.68 -13.47
C GLN A 137 32.28 19.25 -14.90
N ALA A 138 33.14 18.26 -15.09
CA ALA A 138 33.53 17.76 -16.41
C ALA A 138 32.32 17.18 -17.18
N VAL A 139 31.47 16.38 -16.52
CA VAL A 139 30.23 15.85 -17.10
C VAL A 139 29.25 16.99 -17.45
N SER A 140 29.09 17.97 -16.57
CA SER A 140 28.21 19.13 -16.80
C SER A 140 28.65 20.01 -17.97
N LEU A 141 29.97 20.17 -18.15
CA LEU A 141 30.54 20.95 -19.26
C LEU A 141 30.30 20.26 -20.61
N ASN A 142 30.63 19.00 -20.69
CA ASN A 142 30.53 18.25 -21.96
C ASN A 142 30.24 16.77 -21.73
N PRO A 143 28.97 16.38 -21.52
CA PRO A 143 28.58 15.01 -21.27
C PRO A 143 28.88 14.04 -22.45
N ASP A 144 29.02 14.59 -23.68
CA ASP A 144 29.32 13.80 -24.86
C ASP A 144 30.84 13.63 -25.08
N TYR A 145 31.67 14.19 -24.18
CA TYR A 145 33.11 13.99 -24.25
C TYR A 145 33.46 12.51 -24.04
N GLN A 146 34.42 12.03 -24.78
CA GLN A 146 34.74 10.60 -24.92
C GLN A 146 34.82 9.85 -23.57
N ASN A 147 33.86 8.97 -23.32
CA ASN A 147 33.76 8.12 -22.15
C ASN A 147 33.57 8.85 -20.80
N ILE A 148 33.29 10.15 -20.76
CA ILE A 148 33.27 10.93 -19.52
C ILE A 148 32.18 10.41 -18.54
N THR A 149 30.99 10.15 -19.05
CA THR A 149 29.87 9.61 -18.24
C THR A 149 30.15 8.20 -17.73
N LYS A 150 30.89 7.39 -18.53
CA LYS A 150 31.33 6.06 -18.10
C LYS A 150 32.39 6.14 -17.00
N ILE A 151 33.34 7.07 -17.12
CA ILE A 151 34.37 7.32 -16.09
C ILE A 151 33.73 7.77 -14.81
N ALA A 152 32.82 8.74 -14.87
CA ALA A 152 32.08 9.24 -13.71
C ALA A 152 31.27 8.13 -13.02
N ARG A 153 30.55 7.32 -13.81
CA ARG A 153 29.79 6.19 -13.30
C ARG A 153 30.66 5.20 -12.54
N ILE A 154 31.75 4.74 -13.15
CA ILE A 154 32.67 3.78 -12.55
C ILE A 154 33.25 4.33 -11.25
N PHE A 155 33.61 5.62 -11.23
CA PHE A 155 34.16 6.27 -10.05
C PHE A 155 33.14 6.33 -8.91
N PHE A 156 31.89 6.72 -9.16
CA PHE A 156 30.82 6.75 -8.16
C PHE A 156 30.52 5.33 -7.64
N GLU A 157 30.40 4.33 -8.53
CA GLU A 157 30.16 2.94 -8.16
C GLU A 157 31.29 2.35 -7.28
N GLN A 158 32.56 2.67 -7.56
CA GLN A 158 33.72 2.19 -6.80
C GLN A 158 33.85 2.84 -5.40
N ASN A 159 33.30 4.03 -5.25
CA ASN A 159 33.33 4.76 -3.98
C ASN A 159 32.01 4.65 -3.19
N ASP A 160 31.10 3.77 -3.59
CA ASP A 160 29.76 3.59 -2.98
C ASP A 160 28.97 4.90 -2.88
N ASP A 161 29.18 5.81 -3.84
CA ASP A 161 28.48 7.09 -3.94
C ASP A 161 27.18 6.91 -4.75
N ASP A 162 26.21 6.26 -4.11
CA ASP A 162 24.94 5.91 -4.72
C ASP A 162 24.14 7.14 -5.17
N ALA A 163 24.21 8.24 -4.43
CA ALA A 163 23.48 9.46 -4.75
C ALA A 163 23.94 10.05 -6.08
N ASN A 164 25.26 10.23 -6.27
CA ASN A 164 25.81 10.78 -7.51
C ASN A 164 25.72 9.78 -8.68
N ALA A 165 25.81 8.47 -8.41
CA ALA A 165 25.61 7.43 -9.43
C ALA A 165 24.16 7.45 -9.99
N VAL A 166 23.16 7.56 -9.12
CA VAL A 166 21.75 7.64 -9.52
C VAL A 166 21.44 8.97 -10.21
N GLU A 167 21.95 10.10 -9.68
CA GLU A 167 21.80 11.41 -10.31
C GLU A 167 22.35 11.40 -11.76
N LEU A 168 23.53 10.85 -11.95
CA LEU A 168 24.14 10.72 -13.29
C LEU A 168 23.26 9.86 -14.20
N ALA A 169 22.79 8.70 -13.73
CA ALA A 169 21.96 7.81 -14.52
C ALA A 169 20.63 8.47 -14.93
N VAL A 170 19.96 9.17 -13.99
CA VAL A 170 18.72 9.91 -14.26
C VAL A 170 18.94 11.01 -15.29
N ASN A 171 19.99 11.82 -15.13
CA ASN A 171 20.31 12.88 -16.07
C ASN A 171 20.61 12.35 -17.47
N GLU A 172 21.36 11.26 -17.58
CA GLU A 172 21.68 10.63 -18.86
C GLU A 172 20.46 9.93 -19.49
N CYS A 173 19.57 9.33 -18.70
CA CYS A 173 18.28 8.84 -19.19
C CYS A 173 17.46 9.96 -19.85
N LEU A 174 17.37 11.12 -19.20
CA LEU A 174 16.62 12.27 -19.70
C LEU A 174 17.27 12.94 -20.91
N ARG A 175 18.61 13.00 -20.93
CA ARG A 175 19.36 13.66 -21.97
C ARG A 175 19.46 12.84 -23.27
N THR A 176 19.74 11.54 -23.15
CA THR A 176 20.08 10.68 -24.29
C THR A 176 18.95 9.78 -24.74
N GLU A 177 17.97 9.54 -23.89
CA GLU A 177 16.91 8.53 -24.07
C GLU A 177 17.47 7.13 -24.35
N SER A 178 18.72 6.89 -23.94
CA SER A 178 19.44 5.64 -24.22
C SER A 178 18.90 4.50 -23.35
N VAL A 179 18.61 3.40 -24.01
CA VAL A 179 18.16 2.15 -23.38
C VAL A 179 19.17 1.64 -22.35
N ASP A 180 20.45 1.77 -22.63
CA ASP A 180 21.51 1.32 -21.71
C ASP A 180 21.49 2.07 -20.37
N TRP A 181 21.21 3.37 -20.39
CA TRP A 181 21.09 4.15 -19.17
C TRP A 181 19.85 3.80 -18.35
N PHE A 182 18.72 3.50 -18.99
CA PHE A 182 17.54 2.98 -18.31
C PHE A 182 17.79 1.61 -17.68
N ASP A 183 18.54 0.74 -18.35
CA ASP A 183 18.92 -0.57 -17.78
C ASP A 183 19.87 -0.40 -16.57
N ILE A 184 20.82 0.56 -16.62
CA ILE A 184 21.70 0.90 -15.50
C ILE A 184 20.87 1.42 -14.31
N LEU A 185 19.95 2.36 -14.55
CA LEU A 185 19.07 2.88 -13.51
C LEU A 185 18.23 1.76 -12.86
N THR A 186 17.68 0.87 -13.68
CA THR A 186 16.92 -0.29 -13.19
C THR A 186 17.78 -1.17 -12.28
N GLN A 187 19.04 -1.43 -12.65
CA GLN A 187 19.96 -2.19 -11.80
C GLN A 187 20.27 -1.48 -10.47
N TYR A 188 20.36 -0.15 -10.45
CA TYR A 188 20.54 0.60 -9.21
C TYR A 188 19.32 0.46 -8.28
N VAL A 189 18.11 0.49 -8.84
CA VAL A 189 16.88 0.26 -8.09
C VAL A 189 16.84 -1.17 -7.53
N GLU A 190 17.13 -2.18 -8.36
CA GLU A 190 17.15 -3.59 -7.95
C GLU A 190 18.18 -3.87 -6.84
N LYS A 191 19.31 -3.15 -6.86
CA LYS A 191 20.35 -3.22 -5.81
C LYS A 191 20.01 -2.39 -4.56
N GLY A 192 18.90 -1.69 -4.55
CA GLY A 192 18.44 -0.89 -3.41
C GLY A 192 19.17 0.44 -3.21
N ARG A 193 19.95 0.93 -4.18
CA ARG A 193 20.69 2.20 -4.12
C ARG A 193 19.80 3.44 -4.12
N THR A 194 18.51 3.27 -4.44
CA THR A 194 17.52 4.36 -4.57
C THR A 194 16.58 4.51 -3.37
N LYS A 195 16.69 3.66 -2.36
CA LYS A 195 15.72 3.58 -1.23
C LYS A 195 15.52 4.89 -0.46
N VAL A 196 16.53 5.73 -0.41
CA VAL A 196 16.50 7.01 0.31
C VAL A 196 16.08 8.19 -0.57
N ILE A 197 15.93 7.96 -1.87
CA ILE A 197 15.58 9.01 -2.84
C ILE A 197 14.05 9.13 -2.88
N ALA A 198 13.54 10.36 -2.88
CA ALA A 198 12.11 10.60 -2.96
C ALA A 198 11.51 10.11 -4.28
N PRO A 199 10.33 9.46 -4.26
CA PRO A 199 9.73 8.86 -5.45
C PRO A 199 9.47 9.81 -6.61
N ASP A 200 9.14 11.07 -6.34
CA ASP A 200 8.86 12.11 -7.32
C ASP A 200 10.07 12.44 -8.22
N TYR A 201 11.28 12.19 -7.72
CA TYR A 201 12.52 12.35 -8.48
C TYR A 201 12.53 11.52 -9.78
N PHE A 202 11.84 10.38 -9.80
CA PHE A 202 11.78 9.49 -10.96
C PHE A 202 10.66 9.82 -11.95
N SER A 203 9.76 10.76 -11.66
CA SER A 203 8.57 11.03 -12.47
C SER A 203 8.90 11.33 -13.93
N ASN A 204 9.85 12.21 -14.19
CA ASN A 204 10.23 12.60 -15.55
C ASN A 204 10.90 11.45 -16.32
N VAL A 205 11.74 10.68 -15.65
CA VAL A 205 12.41 9.51 -16.24
C VAL A 205 11.39 8.44 -16.63
N LEU A 206 10.41 8.19 -15.77
CA LEU A 206 9.34 7.23 -16.04
C LEU A 206 8.46 7.67 -17.21
N GLN A 207 8.09 8.95 -17.30
CA GLN A 207 7.35 9.48 -18.45
C GLN A 207 8.13 9.33 -19.76
N ASN A 208 9.43 9.59 -19.70
CA ASN A 208 10.29 9.47 -20.87
C ASN A 208 10.44 8.00 -21.31
N LEU A 209 10.72 7.11 -20.34
CA LEU A 209 10.87 5.68 -20.62
C LEU A 209 9.59 5.05 -21.19
N TYR A 210 8.41 5.47 -20.71
CA TYR A 210 7.12 5.02 -21.25
C TYR A 210 6.99 5.29 -22.76
N ARG A 211 7.54 6.43 -23.23
CA ARG A 211 7.51 6.79 -24.66
C ARG A 211 8.53 5.99 -25.47
N VAL A 212 9.67 5.67 -24.87
CA VAL A 212 10.80 4.99 -25.52
C VAL A 212 10.60 3.48 -25.58
N ASP A 213 10.30 2.86 -24.44
CA ASP A 213 10.20 1.39 -24.30
C ASP A 213 9.25 0.99 -23.17
N ALA A 214 8.05 0.51 -23.55
CA ALA A 214 7.03 0.12 -22.61
C ALA A 214 7.40 -1.10 -21.74
N VAL A 215 8.22 -2.03 -22.26
CA VAL A 215 8.65 -3.23 -21.52
C VAL A 215 9.65 -2.86 -20.42
N ARG A 216 10.62 -2.01 -20.74
CA ARG A 216 11.57 -1.49 -19.77
C ARG A 216 10.89 -0.56 -18.74
N PHE A 217 9.89 0.19 -19.18
CA PHE A 217 9.04 0.96 -18.28
C PHE A 217 8.38 0.07 -17.22
N GLU A 218 7.75 -1.03 -17.65
CA GLU A 218 7.14 -2.00 -16.70
C GLU A 218 8.18 -2.54 -15.72
N LYS A 219 9.37 -2.87 -16.20
CA LYS A 219 10.45 -3.41 -15.38
C LYS A 219 10.92 -2.39 -14.33
N LEU A 220 11.20 -1.15 -14.74
CA LEU A 220 11.65 -0.09 -13.83
C LEU A 220 10.58 0.28 -12.80
N VAL A 221 9.32 0.44 -13.23
CA VAL A 221 8.20 0.71 -12.32
C VAL A 221 8.04 -0.41 -11.31
N SER A 222 8.12 -1.68 -11.74
CA SER A 222 8.01 -2.83 -10.85
C SER A 222 9.17 -2.88 -9.84
N ALA A 223 10.39 -2.58 -10.27
CA ALA A 223 11.57 -2.52 -9.40
C ALA A 223 11.45 -1.40 -8.36
N LEU A 224 11.02 -0.20 -8.76
CA LEU A 224 10.77 0.92 -7.85
C LEU A 224 9.64 0.59 -6.85
N TRP A 225 8.55 -0.06 -7.33
CA TRP A 225 7.47 -0.49 -6.46
C TRP A 225 7.95 -1.39 -5.34
N VAL A 226 8.69 -2.44 -5.69
CA VAL A 226 9.28 -3.37 -4.71
C VAL A 226 10.28 -2.67 -3.78
N SER A 227 11.04 -1.69 -4.30
CA SER A 227 12.01 -0.93 -3.50
C SER A 227 11.35 -0.04 -2.44
N TYR A 228 10.22 0.59 -2.75
CA TYR A 228 9.48 1.45 -1.82
C TYR A 228 8.43 0.71 -0.99
N GLN A 229 8.00 -0.47 -1.45
CA GLN A 229 7.02 -1.29 -0.74
C GLN A 229 7.50 -1.52 0.70
N TYR A 230 6.59 -1.28 1.66
CA TYR A 230 6.86 -1.40 3.09
C TYR A 230 7.72 -0.29 3.73
N GLY A 231 8.18 0.69 2.97
CA GLY A 231 8.90 1.85 3.46
C GLY A 231 7.99 3.04 3.79
N GLU A 232 8.55 4.05 4.47
CA GLU A 232 7.83 5.29 4.81
C GLU A 232 7.36 6.07 3.58
N GLN A 233 8.05 5.93 2.45
CA GLN A 233 7.76 6.64 1.21
C GLN A 233 6.79 5.89 0.28
N TYR A 234 6.21 4.77 0.74
CA TYR A 234 5.36 3.95 -0.13
C TYR A 234 4.09 4.66 -0.60
N ILE A 235 3.42 5.40 0.28
CA ILE A 235 2.23 6.19 -0.09
C ILE A 235 2.61 7.28 -1.11
N SER A 236 3.73 7.95 -0.91
CA SER A 236 4.25 8.95 -1.87
C SER A 236 4.57 8.31 -3.24
N TRP A 237 5.10 7.09 -3.25
CA TRP A 237 5.30 6.32 -4.48
C TRP A 237 3.98 6.02 -5.20
N ILE A 238 2.96 5.57 -4.47
CA ILE A 238 1.63 5.29 -5.03
C ILE A 238 1.02 6.57 -5.63
N ASP A 239 1.21 7.72 -5.00
CA ASP A 239 0.71 9.00 -5.51
C ASP A 239 1.44 9.42 -6.80
N VAL A 240 2.76 9.29 -6.86
CA VAL A 240 3.55 9.49 -8.10
C VAL A 240 3.06 8.58 -9.21
N LEU A 241 2.85 7.30 -8.92
CA LEU A 241 2.35 6.32 -9.87
C LEU A 241 0.94 6.66 -10.37
N ASN A 242 0.04 7.05 -9.45
CA ASN A 242 -1.31 7.47 -9.80
C ASN A 242 -1.32 8.66 -10.75
N ASN A 243 -0.46 9.64 -10.52
CA ASN A 243 -0.34 10.80 -11.40
C ASN A 243 0.27 10.43 -12.76
N LEU A 244 1.22 9.50 -12.77
CA LEU A 244 1.84 9.00 -13.99
C LEU A 244 0.80 8.30 -14.88
N PHE A 245 0.03 7.37 -14.32
CA PHE A 245 -0.95 6.59 -15.08
C PHE A 245 -2.18 7.39 -15.53
N THR A 246 -2.50 8.50 -14.88
CA THR A 246 -3.57 9.42 -15.33
C THR A 246 -3.26 9.99 -16.72
N ASN A 247 -1.98 10.16 -17.07
CA ASN A 247 -1.51 10.77 -18.31
C ASN A 247 -1.17 9.75 -19.41
N ILE A 248 -1.36 8.46 -19.17
CA ILE A 248 -1.03 7.39 -20.11
C ILE A 248 -2.23 7.07 -21.01
N ASP A 249 -2.01 7.07 -22.33
CA ASP A 249 -3.04 6.74 -23.32
C ASP A 249 -3.29 5.22 -23.32
N GLU A 250 -4.54 4.81 -23.01
CA GLU A 250 -4.98 3.41 -22.92
C GLU A 250 -4.73 2.59 -24.19
N LYS A 251 -4.71 3.22 -25.34
CA LYS A 251 -4.55 2.55 -26.65
C LYS A 251 -3.18 1.91 -26.88
N LYS A 252 -2.20 2.23 -26.04
CA LYS A 252 -0.83 1.66 -26.09
C LYS A 252 -0.56 0.61 -25.03
N SER A 253 -1.52 0.26 -24.19
CA SER A 253 -1.32 -0.71 -23.11
C SER A 253 -1.15 -2.12 -23.65
N THR A 254 0.06 -2.53 -23.81
CA THR A 254 0.42 -3.94 -23.72
C THR A 254 0.06 -4.41 -22.30
N ALA A 255 -0.53 -5.61 -22.16
CA ALA A 255 -0.94 -6.13 -20.87
C ALA A 255 0.24 -6.13 -19.88
N TRP A 256 0.31 -5.13 -19.01
CA TRP A 256 1.35 -5.01 -17.99
C TRP A 256 1.12 -6.00 -16.85
N ASN A 257 1.70 -7.17 -17.05
CA ASN A 257 1.48 -8.32 -16.18
C ASN A 257 2.02 -8.12 -14.77
N SER A 258 3.20 -7.54 -14.66
CA SER A 258 3.88 -7.34 -13.37
C SER A 258 3.22 -6.23 -12.56
N ILE A 259 2.88 -5.13 -13.22
CA ILE A 259 2.24 -3.98 -12.56
C ILE A 259 0.83 -4.34 -12.11
N SER A 260 0.02 -5.03 -12.95
CA SER A 260 -1.33 -5.48 -12.56
C SER A 260 -1.29 -6.33 -11.28
N ARG A 261 -0.33 -7.26 -11.19
CA ARG A 261 -0.15 -8.08 -9.98
C ARG A 261 0.23 -7.25 -8.77
N LEU A 262 1.12 -6.26 -8.92
CA LEU A 262 1.51 -5.36 -7.82
C LEU A 262 0.31 -4.54 -7.31
N TYR A 263 -0.57 -4.07 -8.21
CA TYR A 263 -1.81 -3.41 -7.81
C TYR A 263 -2.71 -4.36 -6.99
N SER A 264 -2.90 -5.59 -7.46
CA SER A 264 -3.72 -6.59 -6.77
C SER A 264 -3.18 -6.90 -5.37
N ASP A 265 -1.87 -7.16 -5.26
CA ASP A 265 -1.23 -7.49 -4.00
C ASP A 265 -1.25 -6.29 -3.03
N SER A 266 -0.99 -5.08 -3.52
CA SER A 266 -1.07 -3.86 -2.72
C SER A 266 -2.49 -3.56 -2.25
N PHE A 267 -3.50 -3.78 -3.10
CA PHE A 267 -4.89 -3.62 -2.70
C PHE A 267 -5.28 -4.55 -1.56
N LYS A 268 -4.85 -5.83 -1.61
CA LYS A 268 -5.06 -6.77 -0.50
C LYS A 268 -4.45 -6.26 0.80
N GLU A 269 -3.21 -5.74 0.76
CA GLU A 269 -2.54 -5.16 1.92
C GLU A 269 -3.25 -3.91 2.46
N PHE A 270 -3.73 -3.06 1.56
CA PHE A 270 -4.48 -1.87 1.95
C PHE A 270 -5.79 -2.21 2.68
N ILE A 271 -6.53 -3.20 2.20
CA ILE A 271 -7.78 -3.62 2.85
C ILE A 271 -7.53 -4.14 4.26
N THR A 272 -6.39 -4.75 4.54
CA THR A 272 -6.14 -5.51 5.77
C THR A 272 -5.50 -4.77 6.90
N GLY A 273 -5.14 -3.52 6.72
CA GLY A 273 -4.84 -2.71 7.87
C GLY A 273 -3.39 -2.28 8.04
N ARG A 274 -2.59 -2.36 6.99
CA ARG A 274 -1.20 -1.90 7.05
C ARG A 274 -1.06 -0.37 7.15
N TYR A 275 -2.00 0.37 6.56
CA TYR A 275 -2.02 1.84 6.54
C TYR A 275 -3.32 2.35 7.13
N GLU A 276 -3.34 3.53 7.72
CA GLU A 276 -4.57 4.11 8.25
C GLU A 276 -5.55 4.45 7.12
N LEU A 277 -6.83 4.25 7.39
CA LEU A 277 -7.88 4.49 6.41
C LEU A 277 -7.91 5.94 5.91
N LYS A 278 -7.62 6.91 6.80
CA LYS A 278 -7.55 8.34 6.45
C LYS A 278 -6.54 8.64 5.33
N ASP A 279 -5.40 7.93 5.34
CA ASP A 279 -4.35 8.11 4.34
C ASP A 279 -4.76 7.46 3.01
N MET A 280 -5.49 6.35 3.09
CA MET A 280 -5.97 5.61 1.91
C MET A 280 -7.10 6.33 1.16
N ILE A 281 -8.01 6.99 1.85
CA ILE A 281 -9.16 7.68 1.23
C ILE A 281 -8.69 8.68 0.16
N VAL A 282 -7.54 9.30 0.36
CA VAL A 282 -7.00 10.33 -0.54
C VAL A 282 -6.55 9.74 -1.88
N PHE A 283 -5.80 8.64 -1.87
CA PHE A 283 -5.18 8.09 -3.09
C PHE A 283 -5.96 6.91 -3.71
N MET A 284 -6.78 6.21 -2.93
CA MET A 284 -7.45 4.97 -3.35
C MET A 284 -8.37 5.14 -4.58
N PRO A 285 -9.14 6.22 -4.74
CA PRO A 285 -9.97 6.39 -5.93
C PRO A 285 -9.16 6.33 -7.21
N LYS A 286 -8.06 7.09 -7.30
CA LYS A 286 -7.16 7.07 -8.46
C LYS A 286 -6.42 5.75 -8.62
N PHE A 287 -6.04 5.12 -7.51
CA PHE A 287 -5.40 3.82 -7.51
C PHE A 287 -6.31 2.75 -8.16
N LEU A 288 -7.56 2.69 -7.75
CA LEU A 288 -8.55 1.75 -8.30
C LEU A 288 -8.91 2.05 -9.76
N GLU A 289 -9.05 3.33 -10.10
CA GLU A 289 -9.26 3.76 -11.48
C GLU A 289 -8.11 3.33 -12.40
N ASN A 290 -6.87 3.59 -12.00
CA ASN A 290 -5.70 3.20 -12.78
C ASN A 290 -5.56 1.67 -12.87
N TRP A 291 -5.79 0.96 -11.76
CA TRP A 291 -5.78 -0.50 -11.78
C TRP A 291 -6.82 -1.07 -12.74
N SER A 292 -8.04 -0.54 -12.74
CA SER A 292 -9.10 -0.98 -13.65
C SER A 292 -8.75 -0.82 -15.14
N LYS A 293 -7.89 0.16 -15.48
CA LYS A 293 -7.42 0.42 -16.87
C LYS A 293 -6.32 -0.55 -17.33
N ILE A 294 -5.46 -0.99 -16.42
CA ILE A 294 -4.28 -1.80 -16.74
C ILE A 294 -4.42 -3.27 -16.36
N VAL A 295 -5.53 -3.63 -15.73
CA VAL A 295 -5.75 -4.97 -15.21
C VAL A 295 -5.85 -6.01 -16.33
N LYS A 296 -5.30 -7.21 -16.07
CA LYS A 296 -5.47 -8.36 -16.96
C LYS A 296 -6.93 -8.83 -16.99
N PRO A 297 -7.37 -9.45 -18.09
CA PRO A 297 -8.74 -9.98 -18.18
C PRO A 297 -9.11 -10.91 -17.00
N ALA A 298 -8.18 -11.76 -16.56
CA ALA A 298 -8.38 -12.67 -15.43
C ALA A 298 -8.59 -11.97 -14.08
N GLU A 299 -7.98 -10.79 -13.89
CA GLU A 299 -8.09 -10.00 -12.66
C GLU A 299 -9.07 -8.84 -12.80
N ALA A 300 -9.60 -8.61 -14.00
CA ALA A 300 -10.48 -7.47 -14.30
C ALA A 300 -11.72 -7.42 -13.40
N LEU A 301 -12.32 -8.56 -13.15
CA LEU A 301 -13.47 -8.67 -12.25
C LEU A 301 -13.15 -8.20 -10.84
N TRP A 302 -11.94 -8.52 -10.36
CA TRP A 302 -11.48 -8.11 -9.03
C TRP A 302 -11.31 -6.60 -8.94
N ALA A 303 -10.58 -6.00 -9.90
CA ALA A 303 -10.33 -4.56 -9.92
C ALA A 303 -11.63 -3.76 -10.03
N HIS A 304 -12.52 -4.14 -10.95
CA HIS A 304 -13.80 -3.45 -11.12
C HIS A 304 -14.74 -3.67 -9.92
N SER A 305 -14.76 -4.86 -9.31
CA SER A 305 -15.54 -5.10 -8.09
C SER A 305 -15.01 -4.30 -6.91
N ALA A 306 -13.69 -4.20 -6.75
CA ALA A 306 -13.06 -3.38 -5.72
C ALA A 306 -13.42 -1.89 -5.88
N LEU A 307 -13.39 -1.39 -7.12
CA LEU A 307 -13.76 -0.02 -7.45
C LEU A 307 -15.23 0.28 -7.11
N LEU A 308 -16.15 -0.58 -7.53
CA LEU A 308 -17.58 -0.40 -7.23
C LEU A 308 -17.86 -0.47 -5.73
N THR A 309 -17.24 -1.40 -5.02
CA THR A 309 -17.42 -1.53 -3.57
C THR A 309 -16.84 -0.33 -2.82
N TRP A 310 -15.67 0.18 -3.26
CA TRP A 310 -15.09 1.39 -2.67
C TRP A 310 -16.01 2.59 -2.84
N ASN A 311 -16.61 2.77 -4.03
CA ASN A 311 -17.56 3.84 -4.29
C ASN A 311 -18.85 3.70 -3.48
N GLU A 312 -19.28 2.49 -3.16
CA GLU A 312 -20.43 2.23 -2.27
C GLU A 312 -20.13 2.67 -0.83
N PHE A 313 -18.90 2.41 -0.34
CA PHE A 313 -18.44 2.83 0.98
C PHE A 313 -18.20 4.34 1.10
N TYR A 314 -17.61 4.93 0.05
CA TYR A 314 -17.26 6.35 -0.05
C TYR A 314 -17.92 6.97 -1.28
N PRO A 315 -19.22 7.28 -1.22
CA PRO A 315 -19.98 7.83 -2.34
C PRO A 315 -19.33 9.11 -2.89
N SER A 316 -19.37 9.26 -4.21
CA SER A 316 -18.80 10.41 -4.94
C SER A 316 -17.27 10.53 -4.91
N SER A 317 -16.55 9.50 -4.47
CA SER A 317 -15.10 9.47 -4.50
C SER A 317 -14.54 9.16 -5.90
N ILE A 318 -15.33 8.51 -6.77
CA ILE A 318 -14.95 8.09 -8.12
C ILE A 318 -15.91 8.73 -9.13
N GLN A 319 -15.41 9.09 -10.32
CA GLN A 319 -16.22 9.70 -11.39
C GLN A 319 -17.26 8.71 -11.94
N GLU A 320 -18.47 9.21 -12.24
CA GLU A 320 -19.59 8.37 -12.68
C GLU A 320 -19.31 7.63 -13.99
N GLU A 321 -18.55 8.24 -14.91
CA GLU A 321 -18.12 7.62 -16.17
C GLU A 321 -17.26 6.37 -15.93
N VAL A 322 -16.37 6.40 -14.93
CA VAL A 322 -15.51 5.27 -14.56
C VAL A 322 -16.32 4.15 -13.93
N ILE A 323 -17.32 4.51 -13.12
CA ILE A 323 -18.26 3.55 -12.50
C ILE A 323 -19.05 2.83 -13.59
N GLU A 324 -19.58 3.57 -14.55
CA GLU A 324 -20.38 3.03 -15.63
C GLU A 324 -19.53 2.16 -16.59
N SER A 325 -18.30 2.60 -16.88
CA SER A 325 -17.33 1.80 -17.62
C SER A 325 -17.02 0.48 -16.88
N SER A 326 -16.82 0.53 -15.58
CA SER A 326 -16.55 -0.66 -14.75
C SER A 326 -17.74 -1.65 -14.75
N LYS A 327 -18.97 -1.16 -14.66
CA LYS A 327 -20.18 -2.00 -14.79
C LYS A 327 -20.25 -2.68 -16.15
N ASN A 328 -19.95 -1.95 -17.22
CA ASN A 328 -19.96 -2.48 -18.58
C ASN A 328 -18.85 -3.52 -18.80
N GLN A 329 -17.67 -3.31 -18.24
CA GLN A 329 -16.57 -4.29 -18.29
C GLN A 329 -16.94 -5.58 -17.55
N ILE A 330 -17.52 -5.50 -16.37
CA ILE A 330 -18.04 -6.65 -15.64
C ILE A 330 -19.08 -7.40 -16.50
N ALA A 331 -20.01 -6.69 -17.14
CA ALA A 331 -21.00 -7.30 -18.00
C ALA A 331 -20.40 -7.99 -19.24
N THR A 332 -19.30 -7.46 -19.77
CA THR A 332 -18.57 -8.05 -20.90
C THR A 332 -17.78 -9.28 -20.47
N CYS A 333 -17.17 -9.23 -19.31
CA CYS A 333 -16.42 -10.34 -18.72
C CYS A 333 -17.31 -11.56 -18.44
N LYS A 334 -18.59 -11.36 -18.08
CA LYS A 334 -19.56 -12.44 -17.82
C LYS A 334 -19.71 -13.47 -18.96
N LYS A 335 -19.35 -13.10 -20.18
CA LYS A 335 -19.50 -13.96 -21.37
C LYS A 335 -18.36 -14.95 -21.60
N ASN A 336 -17.31 -14.93 -20.81
CA ASN A 336 -16.16 -15.82 -20.97
C ASN A 336 -16.18 -16.95 -19.90
N PRO A 337 -16.25 -18.23 -20.28
CA PRO A 337 -16.32 -19.35 -19.33
C PRO A 337 -15.08 -19.53 -18.46
N GLU A 338 -13.89 -19.08 -18.89
CA GLU A 338 -12.66 -19.15 -18.10
C GLU A 338 -12.71 -18.23 -16.85
N ILE A 339 -13.54 -17.21 -16.87
CA ILE A 339 -13.62 -16.19 -15.80
C ILE A 339 -14.17 -16.75 -14.51
N LEU A 340 -15.08 -17.72 -14.55
CA LEU A 340 -15.58 -18.36 -13.33
C LEU A 340 -14.45 -19.04 -12.55
N GLN A 341 -13.55 -19.72 -13.27
CA GLN A 341 -12.41 -20.41 -12.66
C GLN A 341 -11.35 -19.42 -12.16
N ASP A 342 -11.08 -18.36 -12.90
CA ASP A 342 -10.16 -17.28 -12.51
C ASP A 342 -10.68 -16.53 -11.27
N SER A 343 -11.99 -16.25 -11.22
CA SER A 343 -12.64 -15.59 -10.06
C SER A 343 -12.58 -16.47 -8.82
N LEU A 344 -12.70 -17.79 -8.97
CA LEU A 344 -12.50 -18.74 -7.88
C LEU A 344 -11.06 -18.73 -7.36
N GLY A 345 -10.08 -18.80 -8.26
CA GLY A 345 -8.66 -18.73 -7.90
C GLY A 345 -8.33 -17.45 -7.14
N LEU A 346 -8.94 -16.35 -7.56
CA LEU A 346 -8.83 -15.06 -6.88
C LEU A 346 -9.45 -15.09 -5.48
N PHE A 347 -10.68 -15.58 -5.34
CA PHE A 347 -11.33 -15.72 -4.04
C PHE A 347 -10.49 -16.58 -3.09
N GLN A 348 -9.97 -17.71 -3.55
CA GLN A 348 -9.10 -18.57 -2.75
C GLN A 348 -7.82 -17.85 -2.32
N SER A 349 -7.22 -17.05 -3.20
CA SER A 349 -6.03 -16.27 -2.85
C SER A 349 -6.33 -15.21 -1.78
N ILE A 350 -7.50 -14.58 -1.81
CA ILE A 350 -7.95 -13.62 -0.79
C ILE A 350 -8.17 -14.32 0.56
N VAL A 351 -8.81 -15.49 0.53
CA VAL A 351 -9.05 -16.30 1.75
C VAL A 351 -7.73 -16.70 2.40
N GLN A 352 -6.79 -17.24 1.61
CA GLN A 352 -5.47 -17.63 2.10
C GLN A 352 -4.71 -16.44 2.68
N TRP A 353 -4.74 -15.31 1.99
CA TRP A 353 -4.10 -14.11 2.45
C TRP A 353 -4.76 -13.54 3.72
N ALA A 354 -6.09 -13.48 3.79
CA ALA A 354 -6.81 -13.04 5.00
C ALA A 354 -6.46 -13.92 6.20
N THR A 355 -6.42 -15.25 6.01
CA THR A 355 -6.03 -16.19 7.06
C THR A 355 -4.58 -16.00 7.51
N ALA A 356 -3.66 -15.70 6.59
CA ALA A 356 -2.25 -15.43 6.91
C ALA A 356 -2.04 -14.11 7.68
N ASN A 357 -3.02 -13.20 7.66
CA ASN A 357 -3.00 -11.92 8.36
C ASN A 357 -3.97 -11.85 9.55
N ASP A 358 -4.39 -12.99 10.08
CA ASP A 358 -5.33 -13.10 11.21
C ASP A 358 -6.67 -12.36 10.97
N VAL A 359 -7.10 -12.30 9.70
CA VAL A 359 -8.41 -11.80 9.32
C VAL A 359 -9.26 -12.97 8.88
N GLU A 360 -10.26 -13.32 9.68
CA GLU A 360 -11.19 -14.38 9.33
C GLU A 360 -12.24 -13.86 8.34
N ILE A 361 -12.26 -14.46 7.14
CA ILE A 361 -13.42 -14.34 6.26
C ILE A 361 -14.46 -15.31 6.80
N GLY A 362 -15.62 -14.80 7.18
CA GLY A 362 -16.67 -15.58 7.86
C GLY A 362 -16.99 -16.91 7.18
N THR A 363 -17.25 -17.94 7.98
CA THR A 363 -17.54 -19.30 7.54
C THR A 363 -18.69 -19.34 6.54
N LYS A 364 -19.69 -18.49 6.74
CA LYS A 364 -20.86 -18.34 5.88
C LYS A 364 -20.49 -17.89 4.45
N LEU A 365 -19.58 -16.92 4.29
CA LEU A 365 -19.13 -16.46 2.97
C LEU A 365 -18.35 -17.55 2.21
N ARG A 366 -17.51 -18.32 2.89
CA ARG A 366 -16.82 -19.48 2.27
C ARG A 366 -17.80 -20.52 1.78
N TRP A 367 -18.82 -20.82 2.59
CA TRP A 367 -19.88 -21.74 2.23
C TRP A 367 -20.69 -21.23 1.02
N PHE A 368 -21.03 -19.93 0.97
CA PHE A 368 -21.70 -19.34 -0.19
C PHE A 368 -20.95 -19.59 -1.49
N VAL A 369 -19.63 -19.39 -1.49
CA VAL A 369 -18.81 -19.61 -2.68
C VAL A 369 -18.83 -21.09 -3.10
N GLN A 370 -18.71 -22.01 -2.17
CA GLN A 370 -18.77 -23.44 -2.47
C GLN A 370 -20.09 -23.83 -3.13
N GLU A 371 -21.21 -23.28 -2.65
CA GLU A 371 -22.53 -23.55 -3.20
C GLU A 371 -22.78 -22.88 -4.56
N ILE A 372 -22.22 -21.69 -4.79
CA ILE A 372 -22.26 -21.03 -6.11
C ILE A 372 -21.50 -21.86 -7.15
N LEU A 373 -20.44 -22.55 -6.75
CA LEU A 373 -19.60 -23.37 -7.63
C LEU A 373 -20.18 -24.77 -7.93
N ASP A 374 -21.15 -25.22 -7.15
CA ASP A 374 -21.81 -26.52 -7.42
C ASP A 374 -22.78 -26.38 -8.59
N LEU A 375 -22.25 -26.50 -9.82
CA LEU A 375 -23.03 -26.45 -11.07
C LEU A 375 -23.92 -27.69 -11.29
N SER A 376 -23.79 -28.71 -10.44
CA SER A 376 -24.59 -29.92 -10.54
C SER A 376 -26.03 -29.77 -10.05
N LYS A 377 -26.33 -28.66 -9.35
CA LYS A 377 -27.64 -28.40 -8.75
C LYS A 377 -28.09 -26.98 -9.04
N GLN A 378 -29.41 -26.78 -9.10
CA GLN A 378 -30.03 -25.48 -9.15
C GLN A 378 -30.65 -25.13 -7.80
N ASN A 379 -30.37 -23.93 -7.33
CA ASN A 379 -30.87 -23.42 -6.06
C ASN A 379 -32.17 -22.66 -6.30
N ILE A 380 -33.26 -23.13 -5.75
CA ILE A 380 -34.60 -22.54 -5.83
C ILE A 380 -34.91 -21.86 -4.50
N LEU A 381 -35.04 -20.55 -4.51
CA LEU A 381 -35.40 -19.76 -3.33
C LEU A 381 -36.92 -19.72 -3.19
N VAL A 382 -37.45 -20.17 -2.06
CA VAL A 382 -38.87 -20.12 -1.74
C VAL A 382 -39.13 -18.95 -0.77
N ALA A 383 -39.87 -17.94 -1.24
CA ALA A 383 -40.17 -16.74 -0.50
C ALA A 383 -41.66 -16.39 -0.51
N GLY A 384 -42.10 -15.54 0.40
CA GLY A 384 -43.48 -15.06 0.52
C GLY A 384 -43.79 -14.56 1.93
N VAL A 385 -44.93 -13.88 2.09
CA VAL A 385 -45.37 -13.35 3.40
C VAL A 385 -45.58 -14.48 4.41
N ASN A 386 -45.53 -14.14 5.68
CA ASN A 386 -45.76 -15.15 6.73
C ASN A 386 -47.20 -15.69 6.65
N GLY A 387 -47.34 -17.02 6.73
CA GLY A 387 -48.62 -17.69 6.67
C GLY A 387 -49.13 -18.03 5.26
N THR A 388 -48.44 -17.66 4.18
CA THR A 388 -48.82 -18.01 2.79
C THR A 388 -48.68 -19.49 2.44
N GLY A 389 -48.19 -20.34 3.32
CA GLY A 389 -48.11 -21.79 3.09
C GLY A 389 -46.81 -22.29 2.48
N LYS A 390 -45.71 -21.54 2.58
CA LYS A 390 -44.35 -21.94 2.08
C LYS A 390 -43.92 -23.33 2.60
N SER A 391 -43.87 -23.50 3.92
CA SER A 391 -43.47 -24.76 4.53
C SER A 391 -44.41 -25.90 4.17
N SER A 392 -45.71 -25.67 4.04
CA SER A 392 -46.68 -26.65 3.55
C SER A 392 -46.43 -27.07 2.08
N PHE A 393 -46.04 -26.09 1.26
CA PHE A 393 -45.67 -26.34 -0.13
C PHE A 393 -44.41 -27.22 -0.21
N ILE A 394 -43.38 -26.88 0.58
CA ILE A 394 -42.12 -27.64 0.64
C ILE A 394 -42.36 -29.07 1.17
N ASN A 395 -43.11 -29.22 2.25
CA ASN A 395 -43.48 -30.55 2.81
C ASN A 395 -44.22 -31.41 1.78
N SER A 396 -45.16 -30.81 1.04
CA SER A 396 -45.89 -31.51 0.01
C SER A 396 -45.02 -31.94 -1.18
N LEU A 397 -44.07 -31.10 -1.56
CA LEU A 397 -43.07 -31.41 -2.60
C LEU A 397 -42.16 -32.56 -2.20
N LEU A 398 -41.72 -32.59 -0.95
CA LEU A 398 -40.82 -33.63 -0.43
C LEU A 398 -41.55 -34.94 -0.14
N GLY A 399 -42.88 -34.89 0.00
CA GLY A 399 -43.69 -36.05 0.43
C GLY A 399 -43.55 -36.39 1.91
N GLU A 400 -42.90 -35.52 2.69
CA GLU A 400 -42.62 -35.67 4.10
C GLU A 400 -42.90 -34.36 4.87
N THR A 401 -43.35 -34.47 6.13
CA THR A 401 -43.58 -33.33 6.98
C THR A 401 -42.28 -32.91 7.67
N LEU A 402 -41.46 -32.12 6.98
CA LEU A 402 -40.18 -31.66 7.51
C LEU A 402 -40.36 -30.49 8.50
N PHE A 403 -41.32 -29.61 8.24
CA PHE A 403 -41.60 -28.39 9.04
C PHE A 403 -43.00 -28.49 9.67
N GLU A 404 -43.08 -28.54 10.98
CA GLU A 404 -44.36 -28.51 11.72
C GLU A 404 -44.83 -27.11 12.04
N HIS A 405 -43.91 -26.15 12.17
CA HIS A 405 -44.19 -24.77 12.53
C HIS A 405 -43.56 -23.79 11.56
N THR A 406 -43.94 -22.51 11.67
CA THR A 406 -43.31 -21.43 10.88
C THR A 406 -41.84 -21.28 11.26
N THR A 407 -40.98 -21.35 10.28
CA THR A 407 -39.51 -21.26 10.42
C THR A 407 -39.09 -19.81 10.72
N SER A 408 -38.19 -19.64 11.69
CA SER A 408 -37.56 -18.36 12.04
C SER A 408 -36.17 -18.21 11.43
N SER A 409 -35.61 -19.28 10.87
CA SER A 409 -34.28 -19.35 10.25
C SER A 409 -34.40 -19.78 8.80
N THR A 410 -33.34 -19.56 8.02
CA THR A 410 -33.28 -20.01 6.62
C THR A 410 -32.82 -21.45 6.58
N PHE A 411 -33.59 -22.29 5.90
CA PHE A 411 -33.29 -23.69 5.69
C PHE A 411 -32.96 -23.96 4.23
N ARG A 412 -31.87 -24.69 3.99
CA ARG A 412 -31.52 -25.21 2.69
C ARG A 412 -31.66 -26.71 2.67
N ILE A 413 -32.40 -27.24 1.71
CA ILE A 413 -32.76 -28.65 1.63
C ILE A 413 -32.17 -29.21 0.33
N LYS A 414 -31.32 -30.24 0.43
CA LYS A 414 -30.70 -30.90 -0.71
C LYS A 414 -30.83 -32.40 -0.66
N ASN A 415 -30.72 -33.06 -1.83
CA ASN A 415 -30.66 -34.51 -1.88
C ASN A 415 -29.32 -35.01 -1.35
N GLY A 416 -29.36 -36.01 -0.49
CA GLY A 416 -28.18 -36.73 0.01
C GLY A 416 -28.50 -38.18 0.34
N ASN A 417 -27.47 -39.02 0.38
CA ASN A 417 -27.65 -40.44 0.66
C ASN A 417 -27.90 -40.77 2.14
N VAL A 418 -27.49 -39.82 3.00
CA VAL A 418 -27.56 -39.96 4.47
C VAL A 418 -28.17 -38.68 5.04
N PRO A 419 -29.13 -38.77 5.96
CA PRO A 419 -29.67 -37.61 6.66
C PRO A 419 -28.58 -36.89 7.43
N GLN A 420 -28.40 -35.60 7.14
CA GLN A 420 -27.38 -34.76 7.74
C GLN A 420 -27.94 -33.36 7.96
N ILE A 421 -27.60 -32.76 9.10
CA ILE A 421 -27.89 -31.35 9.41
C ILE A 421 -26.56 -30.61 9.60
N THR A 422 -26.41 -29.50 8.93
CA THR A 422 -25.25 -28.60 9.10
C THR A 422 -25.76 -27.21 9.43
N VAL A 423 -25.38 -26.69 10.59
CA VAL A 423 -25.67 -25.30 10.99
C VAL A 423 -24.48 -24.42 10.66
N ILE A 424 -24.72 -23.35 9.93
CA ILE A 424 -23.69 -22.45 9.41
C ILE A 424 -23.99 -21.04 9.97
N SER A 425 -23.05 -20.53 10.75
CA SER A 425 -23.05 -19.15 11.25
C SER A 425 -21.85 -18.38 10.66
N ASP A 426 -21.74 -17.10 10.96
CA ASP A 426 -20.60 -16.29 10.53
C ASP A 426 -19.28 -16.78 11.17
N GLN A 427 -19.36 -17.37 12.36
CA GLN A 427 -18.18 -17.79 13.15
C GLN A 427 -17.88 -19.27 13.01
N GLU A 428 -18.90 -20.13 13.00
CA GLU A 428 -18.75 -21.57 13.11
C GLU A 428 -19.64 -22.34 12.13
N MET A 429 -19.17 -23.53 11.75
CA MET A 429 -19.94 -24.50 11.00
C MET A 429 -19.94 -25.81 11.78
N TYR A 430 -21.09 -26.22 12.22
CA TYR A 430 -21.30 -27.49 12.95
C TYR A 430 -22.09 -28.43 12.07
N SER A 431 -21.64 -29.67 11.97
CA SER A 431 -22.30 -30.70 11.15
C SER A 431 -22.56 -31.97 11.96
N GLU A 432 -23.79 -32.43 11.96
CA GLU A 432 -24.20 -33.69 12.52
C GLU A 432 -24.67 -34.64 11.41
N THR A 433 -24.09 -35.81 11.35
CA THR A 433 -24.36 -36.83 10.34
C THR A 433 -25.14 -38.02 10.94
N MET A 434 -25.90 -38.71 10.10
CA MET A 434 -26.76 -39.85 10.49
C MET A 434 -27.81 -39.46 11.54
N VAL A 435 -28.42 -38.29 11.38
CA VAL A 435 -29.49 -37.84 12.28
C VAL A 435 -30.70 -38.76 12.12
N PRO A 436 -31.11 -39.55 13.17
CA PRO A 436 -32.19 -40.52 13.04
C PRO A 436 -33.55 -39.88 12.82
N ASP A 437 -33.76 -38.68 13.40
CA ASP A 437 -34.99 -37.93 13.32
C ASP A 437 -34.72 -36.46 13.05
N VAL A 438 -34.53 -36.16 11.76
CA VAL A 438 -34.25 -34.80 11.28
C VAL A 438 -35.38 -33.82 11.66
N VAL A 439 -36.63 -34.30 11.63
CA VAL A 439 -37.82 -33.51 11.93
C VAL A 439 -37.82 -33.05 13.38
N ASN A 440 -37.50 -33.97 14.31
CA ASN A 440 -37.47 -33.65 15.75
C ASN A 440 -36.31 -32.68 16.07
N VAL A 441 -35.15 -32.88 15.48
CA VAL A 441 -33.99 -31.99 15.68
C VAL A 441 -34.29 -30.58 15.19
N ILE A 442 -34.88 -30.42 14.00
CA ILE A 442 -35.23 -29.14 13.43
C ILE A 442 -36.27 -28.37 14.32
N ASN A 443 -37.28 -29.07 14.80
CA ASN A 443 -38.39 -28.46 15.46
C ASN A 443 -38.16 -28.21 16.96
N ASN A 444 -37.31 -28.99 17.63
CA ASN A 444 -37.21 -29.00 19.09
C ASN A 444 -35.81 -28.84 19.70
N GLU A 445 -34.73 -29.19 18.95
CA GLU A 445 -33.40 -29.26 19.54
C GLU A 445 -32.41 -28.15 19.05
N LEU A 446 -32.70 -27.48 17.93
CA LEU A 446 -31.83 -26.47 17.41
C LEU A 446 -32.08 -25.11 18.07
N ASP A 447 -31.10 -24.62 18.84
CA ASP A 447 -31.05 -23.24 19.32
C ASP A 447 -30.48 -22.34 18.22
N LEU A 448 -31.37 -21.87 17.33
CA LEU A 448 -31.00 -21.14 16.13
C LEU A 448 -31.04 -19.64 16.34
N SER A 449 -29.90 -18.98 16.10
CA SER A 449 -29.92 -17.52 15.89
C SER A 449 -30.58 -17.20 14.54
N SER A 450 -31.32 -16.10 14.45
CA SER A 450 -31.99 -15.64 13.22
C SER A 450 -31.04 -15.44 12.03
N LYS A 451 -29.74 -15.44 12.25
CA LYS A 451 -28.69 -15.27 11.23
C LYS A 451 -28.04 -16.58 10.77
N SER A 452 -28.41 -17.72 11.33
CA SER A 452 -27.84 -19.01 10.97
C SER A 452 -28.57 -19.62 9.77
N ILE A 453 -27.84 -20.36 8.93
CA ILE A 453 -28.35 -21.19 7.85
C ILE A 453 -28.34 -22.63 8.32
N VAL A 454 -29.42 -23.35 8.10
CA VAL A 454 -29.50 -24.78 8.34
C VAL A 454 -29.52 -25.52 7.02
N ASP A 455 -28.40 -26.18 6.69
CA ASP A 455 -28.28 -27.00 5.48
C ASP A 455 -28.64 -28.44 5.79
N ILE A 456 -29.75 -28.91 5.21
CA ILE A 456 -30.34 -30.22 5.45
C ILE A 456 -30.10 -31.10 4.23
N SER A 457 -29.51 -32.25 4.44
CA SER A 457 -29.37 -33.29 3.44
C SER A 457 -30.29 -34.46 3.79
N ILE A 458 -31.20 -34.80 2.88
CA ILE A 458 -32.12 -35.94 3.04
C ILE A 458 -32.25 -36.72 1.72
N PRO A 459 -32.51 -38.04 1.76
CA PRO A 459 -32.87 -38.80 0.58
C PRO A 459 -34.21 -38.27 0.02
N SER A 460 -34.21 -37.71 -1.20
CA SER A 460 -35.42 -37.25 -1.85
C SER A 460 -35.34 -37.50 -3.34
N ASP A 461 -36.28 -38.29 -3.88
CA ASP A 461 -36.33 -38.64 -5.30
C ASP A 461 -36.57 -37.39 -6.17
N ILE A 462 -37.42 -36.50 -5.75
CA ILE A 462 -37.72 -35.26 -6.47
C ILE A 462 -36.49 -34.33 -6.57
N LEU A 463 -35.80 -34.09 -5.46
CA LEU A 463 -34.59 -33.25 -5.47
C LEU A 463 -33.47 -33.87 -6.33
N LYS A 464 -33.39 -35.23 -6.33
CA LYS A 464 -32.41 -35.98 -7.13
C LYS A 464 -32.74 -35.98 -8.62
N GLU A 465 -33.99 -36.20 -8.99
CA GLU A 465 -34.45 -36.30 -10.39
C GLU A 465 -34.23 -35.01 -11.14
N TYR A 466 -34.60 -33.89 -10.50
CA TYR A 466 -34.48 -32.56 -11.12
C TYR A 466 -33.14 -31.87 -10.86
N GLY A 467 -32.32 -32.37 -9.96
CA GLY A 467 -31.06 -31.74 -9.59
C GLY A 467 -31.26 -30.39 -8.92
N ILE A 468 -32.27 -30.27 -8.06
CA ILE A 468 -32.64 -29.02 -7.40
C ILE A 468 -32.31 -29.05 -5.90
N THR A 469 -32.12 -27.84 -5.35
CA THR A 469 -31.98 -27.57 -3.93
C THR A 469 -32.98 -26.47 -3.56
N LEU A 470 -33.75 -26.67 -2.49
CA LEU A 470 -34.74 -25.71 -2.01
C LEU A 470 -34.13 -24.86 -0.89
N ILE A 471 -34.35 -23.55 -0.93
CA ILE A 471 -33.97 -22.64 0.12
C ILE A 471 -35.25 -22.02 0.68
N ASP A 472 -35.67 -22.41 1.88
CA ASP A 472 -36.83 -21.86 2.58
C ASP A 472 -36.39 -20.65 3.42
N THR A 473 -37.00 -19.50 3.15
CA THR A 473 -36.74 -18.26 3.90
C THR A 473 -37.82 -18.00 4.94
N PRO A 474 -37.50 -17.35 6.06
CA PRO A 474 -38.51 -16.85 6.99
C PRO A 474 -39.55 -16.02 6.27
N GLY A 475 -40.82 -16.15 6.66
CA GLY A 475 -41.89 -15.34 6.08
C GLY A 475 -41.77 -13.87 6.44
N PHE A 476 -42.02 -12.98 5.48
CA PHE A 476 -41.98 -11.53 5.72
C PHE A 476 -43.01 -11.08 6.73
N ARG A 477 -42.56 -10.44 7.84
CA ARG A 477 -43.41 -9.87 8.88
C ARG A 477 -43.39 -8.34 8.92
N ALA A 478 -42.26 -7.73 8.56
CA ALA A 478 -42.05 -6.28 8.58
C ALA A 478 -40.86 -5.88 7.71
N ARG A 479 -40.63 -4.57 7.49
CA ARG A 479 -39.50 -4.02 6.71
C ARG A 479 -38.12 -4.49 7.13
N ARG A 480 -37.92 -5.07 8.33
CA ARG A 480 -36.64 -5.62 8.79
C ARG A 480 -36.30 -6.97 8.15
N ASP A 481 -37.31 -7.75 7.76
CA ASP A 481 -37.13 -9.09 7.17
C ASP A 481 -36.70 -8.99 5.69
N GLU A 482 -36.82 -7.80 5.06
CA GLU A 482 -36.37 -7.52 3.70
C GLU A 482 -34.85 -7.66 3.55
N LEU A 483 -34.09 -7.40 4.61
CA LEU A 483 -32.63 -7.55 4.63
C LEU A 483 -32.19 -9.02 4.57
N GLU A 484 -32.97 -9.94 5.11
CA GLU A 484 -32.61 -11.35 5.15
C GLU A 484 -32.72 -12.01 3.78
N ILE A 485 -33.75 -11.70 2.99
CA ILE A 485 -33.85 -12.26 1.64
C ILE A 485 -32.73 -11.80 0.71
N LYS A 486 -32.31 -10.54 0.83
CA LYS A 486 -31.19 -9.97 0.04
C LYS A 486 -29.91 -10.73 0.25
N GLU A 487 -29.73 -11.34 1.40
CA GLU A 487 -28.57 -12.16 1.70
C GLU A 487 -28.54 -13.45 0.88
N PHE A 488 -29.70 -14.05 0.56
CA PHE A 488 -29.81 -15.34 -0.14
C PHE A 488 -30.07 -15.19 -1.64
N LEU A 489 -30.47 -14.02 -2.12
CA LEU A 489 -30.68 -13.78 -3.56
C LEU A 489 -29.47 -14.21 -4.41
N PRO A 490 -28.21 -13.98 -4.00
CA PRO A 490 -27.05 -14.44 -4.77
C PRO A 490 -26.93 -15.95 -4.91
N LEU A 491 -27.53 -16.73 -4.02
CA LEU A 491 -27.57 -18.18 -4.15
C LEU A 491 -28.68 -18.67 -5.06
N ALA A 492 -29.76 -17.89 -5.23
CA ALA A 492 -30.95 -18.31 -5.93
C ALA A 492 -30.79 -18.32 -7.45
N ASP A 493 -30.96 -19.44 -8.12
CA ASP A 493 -31.03 -19.50 -9.57
C ASP A 493 -32.44 -19.21 -10.08
N GLU A 494 -33.47 -19.50 -9.27
CA GLU A 494 -34.89 -19.26 -9.51
C GLU A 494 -35.57 -18.84 -8.20
N LEU A 495 -36.59 -18.01 -8.29
CA LEU A 495 -37.42 -17.61 -7.16
C LEU A 495 -38.84 -18.16 -7.29
N LEU A 496 -39.27 -18.94 -6.30
CA LEU A 496 -40.68 -19.30 -6.13
C LEU A 496 -41.31 -18.36 -5.09
N PHE A 497 -42.18 -17.47 -5.55
CA PHE A 497 -42.89 -16.55 -4.69
C PHE A 497 -44.28 -17.12 -4.33
N VAL A 498 -44.47 -17.45 -3.06
CA VAL A 498 -45.68 -18.14 -2.59
C VAL A 498 -46.74 -17.12 -2.14
N LEU A 499 -47.93 -17.20 -2.75
CA LEU A 499 -49.08 -16.35 -2.50
C LEU A 499 -50.21 -17.16 -1.83
N ASP A 500 -51.01 -16.49 -1.00
CA ASP A 500 -52.21 -17.07 -0.40
C ASP A 500 -53.42 -16.85 -1.32
N ALA A 501 -54.18 -17.90 -1.63
CA ALA A 501 -55.38 -17.80 -2.47
C ALA A 501 -56.50 -16.93 -1.87
N GLU A 502 -56.52 -16.77 -0.55
CA GLU A 502 -57.58 -15.97 0.14
C GLU A 502 -57.35 -14.46 -0.08
N ASP A 503 -56.10 -14.00 -0.10
CA ASP A 503 -55.77 -12.59 -0.36
C ASP A 503 -54.47 -12.51 -1.20
N PRO A 504 -54.51 -12.88 -2.50
CA PRO A 504 -53.33 -13.04 -3.30
C PRO A 504 -52.87 -11.72 -3.88
N PHE A 505 -51.54 -11.52 -3.88
CA PHE A 505 -50.84 -10.40 -4.47
C PHE A 505 -51.24 -9.04 -3.84
N THR A 506 -51.06 -8.98 -2.54
CA THR A 506 -51.25 -7.79 -1.74
C THR A 506 -50.27 -6.66 -2.08
N ASP A 507 -50.55 -5.43 -1.68
CA ASP A 507 -49.64 -4.29 -1.87
C ASP A 507 -48.27 -4.57 -1.22
N GLN A 508 -48.23 -5.24 -0.08
CA GLN A 508 -46.96 -5.64 0.57
C GLN A 508 -46.17 -6.63 -0.28
N GLU A 509 -46.80 -7.65 -0.84
CA GLU A 509 -46.17 -8.65 -1.68
C GLU A 509 -45.64 -8.02 -2.97
N ARG A 510 -46.37 -7.10 -3.57
CA ARG A 510 -45.96 -6.33 -4.71
C ARG A 510 -44.72 -5.48 -4.41
N ASP A 511 -44.72 -4.77 -3.29
CA ASP A 511 -43.59 -3.90 -2.91
C ASP A 511 -42.32 -4.72 -2.65
N ILE A 512 -42.44 -5.88 -1.97
CA ILE A 512 -41.33 -6.82 -1.75
C ILE A 512 -40.79 -7.33 -3.10
N MET A 513 -41.68 -7.75 -4.00
CA MET A 513 -41.30 -8.24 -5.32
C MET A 513 -40.56 -7.16 -6.12
N MET A 514 -41.04 -5.91 -6.10
CA MET A 514 -40.37 -4.79 -6.79
C MET A 514 -38.98 -4.52 -6.24
N GLN A 515 -38.79 -4.65 -4.94
CA GLN A 515 -37.47 -4.53 -4.33
C GLN A 515 -36.54 -5.68 -4.74
N ILE A 516 -37.02 -6.92 -4.79
CA ILE A 516 -36.24 -8.06 -5.29
C ILE A 516 -35.79 -7.79 -6.73
N LEU A 517 -36.67 -7.36 -7.59
CA LEU A 517 -36.38 -7.03 -8.99
C LEU A 517 -35.40 -5.86 -9.15
N GLN A 518 -35.39 -4.89 -8.25
CA GLN A 518 -34.40 -3.81 -8.24
C GLN A 518 -32.99 -4.31 -7.94
N HIS A 519 -32.86 -5.37 -7.12
CA HIS A 519 -31.56 -5.95 -6.76
C HIS A 519 -31.08 -7.01 -7.74
N GLU A 520 -32.03 -7.82 -8.28
CA GLU A 520 -31.75 -8.94 -9.17
C GLU A 520 -32.67 -8.88 -10.39
N THR A 521 -32.34 -8.03 -11.35
CA THR A 521 -33.18 -7.74 -12.53
C THR A 521 -33.40 -8.96 -13.46
N HIS A 522 -32.55 -9.97 -13.35
CA HIS A 522 -32.57 -11.16 -14.23
C HIS A 522 -32.97 -12.47 -13.52
N LEU A 523 -33.36 -12.39 -12.24
CA LEU A 523 -33.81 -13.59 -11.51
C LEU A 523 -35.20 -14.00 -12.04
N PRO A 524 -35.35 -15.21 -12.59
CA PRO A 524 -36.67 -15.70 -12.99
C PRO A 524 -37.56 -15.91 -11.76
N ILE A 525 -38.79 -15.42 -11.85
CA ILE A 525 -39.76 -15.51 -10.76
C ILE A 525 -40.96 -16.34 -11.22
N THR A 526 -41.29 -17.37 -10.47
CA THR A 526 -42.51 -18.15 -10.61
C THR A 526 -43.37 -17.95 -9.37
N PHE A 527 -44.64 -17.65 -9.57
CA PHE A 527 -45.62 -17.50 -8.50
C PHE A 527 -46.34 -18.80 -8.22
N VAL A 528 -46.47 -19.17 -6.95
CA VAL A 528 -47.21 -20.36 -6.53
C VAL A 528 -48.39 -19.90 -5.66
N ILE A 529 -49.62 -20.11 -6.14
CA ILE A 529 -50.82 -19.78 -5.39
C ILE A 529 -51.21 -21.02 -4.56
N THR A 530 -51.09 -20.92 -3.25
CA THR A 530 -51.42 -22.00 -2.28
C THR A 530 -52.81 -21.81 -1.66
N LYS A 531 -53.22 -22.78 -0.84
CA LYS A 531 -54.49 -22.81 -0.13
C LYS A 531 -55.76 -22.69 -1.03
N LEU A 532 -55.64 -23.13 -2.26
CA LEU A 532 -56.79 -23.17 -3.19
C LEU A 532 -57.93 -24.06 -2.66
N ASP A 533 -57.61 -24.94 -1.72
CA ASP A 533 -58.58 -25.80 -1.00
C ASP A 533 -59.48 -24.99 -0.03
N SER A 534 -59.12 -23.77 0.34
CA SER A 534 -59.99 -22.89 1.14
C SER A 534 -61.18 -22.33 0.34
N ILE A 535 -61.05 -22.30 -1.01
CA ILE A 535 -62.06 -21.78 -1.89
C ILE A 535 -63.03 -22.96 -2.27
N TYR A 536 -64.27 -22.84 -1.81
CA TYR A 536 -65.28 -23.89 -1.93
C TYR A 536 -65.65 -24.24 -3.36
N ASN A 537 -65.56 -23.28 -4.33
CA ASN A 537 -66.02 -23.48 -5.72
C ASN A 537 -64.83 -23.50 -6.67
N LYS A 538 -64.70 -24.59 -7.45
CA LYS A 538 -63.66 -24.76 -8.48
C LYS A 538 -63.65 -23.67 -9.53
N GLN A 539 -64.79 -23.10 -9.88
CA GLN A 539 -64.87 -21.99 -10.85
C GLN A 539 -64.32 -20.69 -10.26
N GLU A 540 -64.61 -20.45 -8.99
CA GLU A 540 -64.04 -19.30 -8.24
C GLU A 540 -62.55 -19.43 -8.09
N ALA A 541 -62.02 -20.62 -7.76
CA ALA A 541 -60.61 -20.87 -7.67
C ALA A 541 -59.87 -20.60 -9.00
N LYS A 542 -60.46 -21.05 -10.13
CA LYS A 542 -59.91 -20.71 -11.46
C LYS A 542 -59.93 -19.20 -11.77
N LYS A 543 -60.98 -18.53 -11.40
CA LYS A 543 -61.09 -17.08 -11.60
C LYS A 543 -60.04 -16.32 -10.75
N VAL A 544 -59.81 -16.75 -9.50
CA VAL A 544 -58.74 -16.19 -8.68
C VAL A 544 -57.37 -16.33 -9.32
N VAL A 545 -57.06 -17.52 -9.85
CA VAL A 545 -55.78 -17.76 -10.58
C VAL A 545 -55.66 -16.88 -11.83
N GLU A 546 -56.74 -16.73 -12.63
CA GLU A 546 -56.74 -15.88 -13.83
C GLU A 546 -56.58 -14.39 -13.46
N ASP A 547 -57.30 -13.91 -12.43
CA ASP A 547 -57.22 -12.52 -11.99
C ASP A 547 -55.83 -12.18 -11.41
N VAL A 548 -55.21 -13.09 -10.65
CA VAL A 548 -53.86 -12.94 -10.11
C VAL A 548 -52.83 -12.96 -11.22
N THR A 549 -52.99 -13.87 -12.20
CA THR A 549 -52.09 -13.93 -13.36
C THR A 549 -52.10 -12.63 -14.13
N THR A 550 -53.29 -12.05 -14.32
CA THR A 550 -53.46 -10.76 -15.01
C THR A 550 -52.79 -9.63 -14.25
N LYS A 551 -52.99 -9.55 -12.91
CA LYS A 551 -52.35 -8.54 -12.06
C LYS A 551 -50.83 -8.65 -12.09
N ILE A 552 -50.25 -9.86 -11.96
CA ILE A 552 -48.81 -10.09 -11.98
C ILE A 552 -48.25 -9.73 -13.36
N ALA A 553 -48.92 -10.06 -14.46
CA ALA A 553 -48.50 -9.77 -15.81
C ALA A 553 -48.37 -8.26 -16.10
N GLU A 554 -49.05 -7.38 -15.35
CA GLU A 554 -48.88 -5.92 -15.44
C GLU A 554 -47.47 -5.48 -14.98
N TYR A 555 -46.86 -6.22 -14.08
CA TYR A 555 -45.53 -5.91 -13.50
C TYR A 555 -44.45 -6.78 -14.11
N ILE A 556 -44.72 -8.08 -14.32
CA ILE A 556 -43.81 -9.06 -14.87
C ILE A 556 -44.51 -9.85 -15.97
N PRO A 557 -44.46 -9.38 -17.24
CA PRO A 557 -45.22 -9.97 -18.35
C PRO A 557 -44.92 -11.45 -18.63
N GLN A 558 -43.73 -11.96 -18.23
CA GLN A 558 -43.29 -13.34 -18.49
C GLN A 558 -43.39 -14.23 -17.27
N ALA A 559 -43.93 -13.77 -16.14
CA ALA A 559 -44.01 -14.55 -14.91
C ALA A 559 -44.96 -15.73 -15.09
N GLN A 560 -44.54 -16.89 -14.63
CA GLN A 560 -45.34 -18.09 -14.58
C GLN A 560 -46.14 -18.12 -13.25
N VAL A 561 -47.43 -18.49 -13.31
CA VAL A 561 -48.26 -18.63 -12.13
C VAL A 561 -48.79 -20.07 -12.07
N ILE A 562 -48.53 -20.76 -10.94
CA ILE A 562 -48.89 -22.16 -10.74
C ILE A 562 -49.88 -22.27 -9.59
N PRO A 563 -51.07 -22.89 -9.83
CA PRO A 563 -52.00 -23.22 -8.76
C PRO A 563 -51.50 -24.47 -7.97
N PHE A 564 -51.59 -24.38 -6.65
CA PHE A 564 -51.16 -25.48 -5.78
C PHE A 564 -52.07 -25.65 -4.55
N SER A 565 -52.29 -26.89 -4.15
CA SER A 565 -52.97 -27.20 -2.88
C SER A 565 -52.19 -28.34 -2.16
N SER A 566 -51.95 -28.18 -0.88
CA SER A 566 -51.29 -29.23 -0.07
C SER A 566 -52.26 -30.27 0.46
N LYS A 567 -53.59 -30.05 0.38
CA LYS A 567 -54.64 -30.93 0.91
C LYS A 567 -55.34 -31.77 -0.14
N TYR A 568 -55.50 -31.21 -1.34
CA TYR A 568 -56.26 -31.85 -2.41
C TYR A 568 -55.47 -31.81 -3.72
N GLU A 569 -55.51 -32.90 -4.49
CA GLU A 569 -54.98 -32.89 -5.84
C GLU A 569 -55.75 -31.91 -6.72
N VAL A 570 -55.09 -30.85 -7.13
CA VAL A 570 -55.58 -29.97 -8.17
C VAL A 570 -55.29 -30.60 -9.52
N SER A 571 -56.27 -30.83 -10.33
CA SER A 571 -56.16 -31.46 -11.66
C SER A 571 -55.03 -30.77 -12.48
N GLY A 572 -53.95 -31.48 -12.75
CA GLY A 572 -52.76 -30.99 -13.44
C GLY A 572 -51.65 -30.40 -12.59
N GLN A 573 -51.78 -30.37 -11.26
CA GLN A 573 -50.78 -29.83 -10.32
C GLN A 573 -49.42 -30.55 -10.43
N GLU A 574 -49.41 -31.86 -10.40
CA GLU A 574 -48.19 -32.65 -10.54
C GLU A 574 -47.50 -32.39 -11.88
N LYS A 575 -48.28 -32.31 -12.97
CA LYS A 575 -47.74 -31.97 -14.29
C LYS A 575 -47.17 -30.59 -14.35
N ALA A 576 -47.81 -29.58 -13.76
CA ALA A 576 -47.34 -28.20 -13.74
C ALA A 576 -46.02 -28.07 -12.98
N VAL A 577 -45.89 -28.74 -11.83
CA VAL A 577 -44.64 -28.79 -11.06
C VAL A 577 -43.53 -29.53 -11.79
N HIS A 578 -43.88 -30.68 -12.45
CA HIS A 578 -42.93 -31.42 -13.25
C HIS A 578 -42.42 -30.59 -14.46
N ASP A 579 -43.33 -29.93 -15.18
CA ASP A 579 -43.00 -29.06 -16.31
C ASP A 579 -42.11 -27.91 -15.88
N LEU A 580 -42.39 -27.32 -14.71
CA LEU A 580 -41.59 -26.25 -14.11
C LEU A 580 -40.16 -26.70 -13.85
N PHE A 581 -39.97 -27.76 -13.08
CA PHE A 581 -38.63 -28.23 -12.74
C PHE A 581 -37.87 -28.80 -13.95
N THR A 582 -38.56 -29.35 -14.92
CA THR A 582 -37.96 -29.72 -16.20
C THR A 582 -37.44 -28.49 -16.97
N SER A 583 -38.19 -27.39 -16.96
CA SER A 583 -37.78 -26.12 -17.59
C SER A 583 -36.53 -25.54 -16.92
N TYR A 584 -36.42 -25.66 -15.62
CA TYR A 584 -35.24 -25.22 -14.87
C TYR A 584 -34.00 -26.03 -15.25
N LYS A 585 -34.12 -27.36 -15.36
CA LYS A 585 -33.02 -28.23 -15.77
C LYS A 585 -32.55 -27.99 -17.20
N ALA A 586 -33.42 -27.50 -18.09
CA ALA A 586 -33.10 -27.19 -19.49
C ALA A 586 -32.39 -25.82 -19.66
N ASN A 587 -32.28 -25.01 -18.62
CA ASN A 587 -31.73 -23.67 -18.69
C ASN A 587 -30.19 -23.70 -18.82
N SER A 588 -29.68 -23.41 -20.02
CA SER A 588 -28.26 -23.53 -20.38
C SER A 588 -27.35 -22.39 -19.89
N GLN A 589 -27.89 -21.39 -19.19
CA GLN A 589 -27.15 -20.18 -18.77
C GLN A 589 -26.68 -20.21 -17.31
N ILE A 590 -26.55 -21.38 -16.73
CA ILE A 590 -26.17 -21.50 -15.30
C ILE A 590 -24.79 -20.91 -15.02
N GLU A 591 -23.82 -21.12 -15.90
CA GLU A 591 -22.43 -20.62 -15.72
C GLU A 591 -22.37 -19.10 -15.71
N GLU A 592 -23.07 -18.44 -16.62
CA GLU A 592 -23.12 -16.96 -16.69
C GLU A 592 -23.76 -16.37 -15.41
N LYS A 593 -24.89 -16.94 -14.99
CA LYS A 593 -25.58 -16.55 -13.75
C LYS A 593 -24.70 -16.78 -12.52
N ARG A 594 -23.97 -17.88 -12.47
CA ARG A 594 -23.07 -18.21 -11.35
C ARG A 594 -21.84 -17.29 -11.29
N THR A 595 -21.34 -16.86 -12.46
CA THR A 595 -20.26 -15.85 -12.50
C THR A 595 -20.72 -14.53 -11.90
N GLU A 596 -21.93 -14.08 -12.22
CA GLU A 596 -22.52 -12.84 -11.64
C GLU A 596 -22.64 -12.94 -10.12
N LYS A 597 -23.10 -14.06 -9.63
CA LYS A 597 -23.24 -14.33 -8.19
C LYS A 597 -21.92 -14.37 -7.46
N LEU A 598 -20.90 -14.99 -8.07
CA LEU A 598 -19.57 -15.03 -7.49
C LEU A 598 -18.98 -13.61 -7.36
N LEU A 599 -19.22 -12.74 -8.36
CA LEU A 599 -18.85 -11.34 -8.30
C LEU A 599 -19.52 -10.60 -7.14
N HIS A 600 -20.80 -10.84 -6.94
CA HIS A 600 -21.52 -10.25 -5.82
C HIS A 600 -20.93 -10.71 -4.47
N VAL A 601 -20.55 -11.99 -4.36
CA VAL A 601 -19.86 -12.50 -3.17
C VAL A 601 -18.49 -11.86 -2.99
N ILE A 602 -17.71 -11.68 -4.04
CA ILE A 602 -16.42 -10.96 -3.99
C ILE A 602 -16.62 -9.54 -3.47
N GLN A 603 -17.61 -8.81 -3.97
CA GLN A 603 -17.96 -7.47 -3.46
C GLN A 603 -18.32 -7.50 -1.97
N ARG A 604 -19.11 -8.47 -1.53
CA ARG A 604 -19.43 -8.67 -0.10
C ARG A 604 -18.20 -8.95 0.76
N VAL A 605 -17.25 -9.74 0.25
CA VAL A 605 -15.98 -10.01 0.96
C VAL A 605 -15.19 -8.72 1.12
N ILE A 606 -15.05 -7.93 0.08
CA ILE A 606 -14.35 -6.64 0.16
C ILE A 606 -15.05 -5.71 1.16
N SER A 607 -16.37 -5.60 1.07
CA SER A 607 -17.18 -4.81 2.01
C SER A 607 -16.97 -5.26 3.46
N TYR A 608 -16.98 -6.56 3.70
CA TYR A 608 -16.74 -7.14 5.02
C TYR A 608 -15.34 -6.80 5.55
N LEU A 609 -14.30 -6.95 4.73
CA LEU A 609 -12.93 -6.61 5.09
C LEU A 609 -12.77 -5.12 5.42
N LEU A 610 -13.37 -4.24 4.61
CA LEU A 610 -13.37 -2.80 4.86
C LEU A 610 -14.11 -2.43 6.13
N LYS A 611 -15.27 -3.06 6.39
CA LYS A 611 -16.06 -2.82 7.61
C LYS A 611 -15.30 -3.23 8.87
N ASN A 612 -14.74 -4.45 8.89
CA ASN A 612 -13.92 -4.94 10.00
C ASN A 612 -12.74 -4.01 10.26
N ARG A 613 -12.17 -3.47 9.20
CA ARG A 613 -11.08 -2.54 9.31
C ARG A 613 -11.49 -1.23 9.98
N VAL A 614 -12.61 -0.63 9.54
CA VAL A 614 -13.16 0.59 10.16
C VAL A 614 -13.40 0.37 11.64
N GLU A 615 -13.99 -0.76 12.01
CA GLU A 615 -14.26 -1.11 13.41
C GLU A 615 -12.96 -1.26 14.24
N LYS A 616 -11.94 -1.94 13.71
CA LYS A 616 -10.64 -2.07 14.37
C LYS A 616 -9.92 -0.73 14.52
N GLU A 617 -9.88 0.09 13.47
CA GLU A 617 -9.23 1.41 13.54
C GLU A 617 -9.92 2.34 14.54
N ASN A 618 -11.24 2.33 14.60
CA ASN A 618 -11.98 3.11 15.60
C ASN A 618 -11.69 2.62 17.02
N GLY A 619 -11.66 1.29 17.23
CA GLY A 619 -11.29 0.71 18.53
C GLY A 619 -9.89 1.12 18.97
N TYR A 620 -8.88 1.02 18.10
CA TYR A 620 -7.52 1.46 18.41
C TYR A 620 -7.42 2.97 18.66
N ARG A 621 -8.18 3.77 17.92
CA ARG A 621 -8.20 5.23 18.12
C ARG A 621 -8.78 5.61 19.49
N ASP A 622 -9.84 4.94 19.91
CA ASP A 622 -10.43 5.12 21.23
C ASP A 622 -9.46 4.70 22.35
N GLU A 623 -8.74 3.60 22.15
CA GLU A 623 -7.73 3.11 23.07
C GLU A 623 -6.53 4.06 23.18
N ILE A 624 -6.05 4.59 22.05
CA ILE A 624 -4.97 5.60 22.01
C ILE A 624 -5.42 6.86 22.75
N ALA A 625 -6.64 7.37 22.48
CA ALA A 625 -7.16 8.56 23.14
C ALA A 625 -7.29 8.36 24.66
N TRP A 626 -7.74 7.17 25.10
CA TRP A 626 -7.78 6.81 26.50
C TRP A 626 -6.39 6.79 27.15
N ASN A 627 -5.41 6.17 26.48
CA ASN A 627 -4.01 6.11 26.95
C ASN A 627 -3.40 7.51 27.06
N GLU A 628 -3.62 8.38 26.07
CA GLU A 628 -3.14 9.77 26.10
C GLU A 628 -3.77 10.57 27.27
N ASP A 629 -5.06 10.40 27.53
CA ASP A 629 -5.73 11.03 28.68
C ASP A 629 -5.17 10.50 30.00
N MET A 630 -4.92 9.20 30.10
CA MET A 630 -4.31 8.58 31.26
C MET A 630 -2.89 9.11 31.51
N VAL A 631 -2.06 9.22 30.45
CA VAL A 631 -0.70 9.81 30.54
C VAL A 631 -0.75 11.26 31.02
N LYS A 632 -1.70 12.07 30.50
CA LYS A 632 -1.89 13.44 30.97
C LYS A 632 -2.29 13.52 32.44
N LYS A 633 -3.19 12.65 32.90
CA LYS A 633 -3.58 12.56 34.32
C LYS A 633 -2.43 12.14 35.22
N LEU A 634 -1.65 11.13 34.80
CA LEU A 634 -0.47 10.68 35.53
C LEU A 634 0.60 11.79 35.65
N ASN A 635 0.91 12.46 34.55
CA ASN A 635 1.84 13.59 34.58
C ASN A 635 1.34 14.73 35.46
N GLY A 636 0.04 15.02 35.45
CA GLY A 636 -0.58 15.99 36.36
C GLY A 636 -0.41 15.60 37.83
N ALA A 637 -0.63 14.32 38.17
CA ALA A 637 -0.44 13.81 39.53
C ALA A 637 1.03 13.84 39.95
N ILE A 638 1.96 13.47 39.07
CA ILE A 638 3.40 13.56 39.31
C ILE A 638 3.84 14.99 39.64
N ASN A 639 3.39 15.95 38.82
CA ASN A 639 3.68 17.37 39.06
C ASN A 639 3.12 17.86 40.42
N GLN A 640 1.92 17.44 40.81
CA GLN A 640 1.35 17.77 42.11
C GLN A 640 2.16 17.17 43.28
N VAL A 641 2.63 15.94 43.13
CA VAL A 641 3.51 15.31 44.16
C VAL A 641 4.82 16.07 44.28
N GLN A 642 5.45 16.40 43.17
CA GLN A 642 6.69 17.19 43.14
C GLN A 642 6.53 18.57 43.79
N GLU A 643 5.45 19.28 43.45
CA GLU A 643 5.13 20.59 44.05
C GLU A 643 4.91 20.47 45.58
N ASN A 644 4.18 19.42 46.01
CA ASN A 644 3.97 19.16 47.44
C ASN A 644 5.29 18.81 48.15
N GLU A 645 6.16 18.02 47.52
CA GLU A 645 7.49 17.72 48.07
C GLU A 645 8.33 18.98 48.23
N GLU A 646 8.34 19.88 47.23
CA GLU A 646 9.08 21.15 47.31
C GLU A 646 8.53 22.06 48.46
N ILE A 647 7.20 22.14 48.57
CA ILE A 647 6.55 22.91 49.65
C ILE A 647 6.93 22.34 51.02
N GLN A 648 6.90 21.02 51.18
CA GLN A 648 7.27 20.36 52.40
C GLN A 648 8.75 20.53 52.76
N ALA A 649 9.62 20.36 51.73
CA ALA A 649 11.05 20.59 51.89
C ALA A 649 11.35 22.04 52.34
N HIS A 650 10.68 23.02 51.70
CA HIS A 650 10.81 24.44 52.11
C HIS A 650 10.32 24.67 53.54
N SER A 651 9.19 24.08 53.90
CA SER A 651 8.65 24.16 55.27
C SER A 651 9.61 23.62 56.28
N ILE A 652 10.20 22.44 56.04
CA ILE A 652 11.20 21.80 56.89
C ILE A 652 12.45 22.67 57.00
N CYS A 653 12.98 23.17 55.86
CA CYS A 653 14.13 24.06 55.88
C CYS A 653 13.90 25.35 56.65
N ASN A 654 12.71 25.93 56.55
CA ASN A 654 12.37 27.14 57.28
C ASN A 654 12.24 26.87 58.80
N LYS A 655 11.59 25.76 59.19
CA LYS A 655 11.53 25.33 60.60
C LYS A 655 12.94 25.07 61.17
N TYR A 656 13.79 24.37 60.41
CA TYR A 656 15.18 24.14 60.80
C TYR A 656 15.96 25.45 61.00
N ARG A 657 15.80 26.43 60.09
CA ARG A 657 16.42 27.76 60.21
C ARG A 657 15.93 28.51 61.44
N SER A 658 14.61 28.44 61.74
CA SER A 658 14.00 29.05 62.94
C SER A 658 14.61 28.43 64.20
N ILE A 659 14.56 27.11 64.32
CA ILE A 659 15.13 26.39 65.48
C ILE A 659 16.60 26.71 65.66
N LYS A 660 17.37 26.70 64.55
CA LYS A 660 18.80 27.07 64.62
C LYS A 660 19.00 28.50 65.14
N LYS A 661 18.14 29.44 64.73
CA LYS A 661 18.21 30.84 65.20
C LYS A 661 17.88 30.92 66.68
N ASP A 662 16.80 30.28 67.10
CA ASP A 662 16.39 30.23 68.51
C ASP A 662 17.45 29.65 69.41
N ILE A 663 18.12 28.55 68.99
CA ILE A 663 19.21 27.93 69.65
C ILE A 663 20.41 28.91 69.76
N ILE A 664 20.76 29.60 68.69
CA ILE A 664 21.87 30.56 68.70
C ILE A 664 21.54 31.72 69.66
N GLU A 665 20.37 32.30 69.61
CA GLU A 665 19.96 33.39 70.55
C GLU A 665 19.96 32.93 72.03
N GLU A 666 19.50 31.72 72.26
CA GLU A 666 19.53 31.16 73.62
C GLU A 666 20.96 30.92 74.13
N MET A 667 21.85 30.34 73.27
CA MET A 667 23.26 30.15 73.58
C MET A 667 23.92 31.50 73.75
N GLU A 668 23.67 32.51 72.94
CA GLU A 668 24.23 33.88 73.12
C GLU A 668 23.86 34.50 74.54
N MET A 669 22.65 34.23 74.99
CA MET A 669 22.23 34.69 76.35
C MET A 669 22.80 33.84 77.48
N ARG A 670 22.89 32.55 77.36
CA ARG A 670 23.29 31.60 78.37
C ARG A 670 24.82 31.45 78.58
N ILE A 671 25.57 31.46 77.49
CA ILE A 671 27.01 31.33 77.53
C ILE A 671 27.65 32.40 78.43
N PRO A 672 27.32 33.68 78.34
CA PRO A 672 27.86 34.67 79.31
C PRO A 672 27.49 34.40 80.78
N GLN A 673 26.35 33.81 81.07
CA GLN A 673 25.95 33.42 82.40
C GLN A 673 26.75 32.26 82.91
N LEU A 674 26.99 31.21 82.11
CA LEU A 674 27.82 30.06 82.45
C LEU A 674 29.24 30.47 82.65
N LEU A 675 29.77 31.36 81.83
CA LEU A 675 31.09 31.92 81.97
C LEU A 675 31.28 32.71 83.27
N ARG A 676 30.26 33.53 83.69
CA ARG A 676 30.33 34.23 85.00
C ARG A 676 30.35 33.26 86.16
N GLY A 677 29.59 32.13 86.09
CA GLY A 677 29.66 31.08 87.11
C GLY A 677 31.00 30.37 87.24
N CYS A 678 31.85 30.41 86.17
CA CYS A 678 33.23 29.89 86.29
C CYS A 678 34.16 30.84 87.03
N GLY A 679 33.74 32.09 87.26
CA GLY A 679 34.53 33.08 88.02
C GLY A 679 34.79 32.65 89.46
N ASP A 680 33.94 31.77 90.03
CA ASP A 680 34.08 31.27 91.40
C ASP A 680 35.31 30.36 91.60
N LEU A 681 35.92 29.89 90.49
CA LEU A 681 37.17 29.13 90.52
C LEU A 681 38.41 30.00 90.76
N LEU A 682 38.28 31.31 90.61
CA LEU A 682 39.36 32.28 90.89
C LEU A 682 39.44 32.57 92.40
N LYS A 683 40.43 31.98 93.07
CA LYS A 683 40.69 32.19 94.47
C LYS A 683 42.04 32.98 94.62
N GLU A 684 42.21 33.71 95.77
CA GLU A 684 43.46 34.43 96.06
C GLU A 684 44.72 33.57 95.99
N ALA A 685 44.58 32.26 96.20
CA ALA A 685 45.68 31.31 96.17
C ALA A 685 45.84 30.54 94.83
N SER A 686 45.12 30.92 93.76
CA SER A 686 45.17 30.25 92.52
C SER A 686 46.47 30.46 91.74
N ASP A 687 47.08 29.35 91.21
CA ASP A 687 48.32 29.44 90.39
C ASP A 687 47.93 29.96 88.98
N PHE A 688 48.18 31.24 88.77
CA PHE A 688 47.87 31.91 87.49
C PHE A 688 48.57 31.33 86.30
N ARG A 689 49.53 30.44 86.47
CA ARG A 689 50.16 29.72 85.32
C ARG A 689 49.31 28.56 84.83
N LYS A 690 48.39 28.02 85.60
CA LYS A 690 47.57 26.84 85.31
C LYS A 690 46.07 27.16 85.27
N ILE A 691 45.64 28.20 85.97
CA ILE A 691 44.19 28.55 86.11
C ILE A 691 43.45 28.71 84.80
N HIS A 692 44.14 29.16 83.74
CA HIS A 692 43.55 29.30 82.45
C HIS A 692 43.19 27.97 81.80
N LEU A 693 43.88 26.89 82.09
CA LEU A 693 43.58 25.53 81.61
C LEU A 693 42.40 24.98 82.42
N GLU A 694 42.37 25.16 83.75
CA GLU A 694 41.25 24.72 84.60
C GLU A 694 39.95 25.49 84.27
N LEU A 695 40.05 26.80 84.01
CA LEU A 695 38.95 27.63 83.55
C LEU A 695 38.37 27.17 82.18
N ASN A 696 39.30 26.88 81.26
CA ASN A 696 38.89 26.45 79.93
C ASN A 696 38.23 25.07 79.98
N ASP A 697 38.74 24.16 80.76
CA ASP A 697 38.17 22.84 80.99
C ASP A 697 36.77 22.91 81.63
N GLU A 698 36.65 23.72 82.70
CA GLU A 698 35.34 23.93 83.38
C GLU A 698 34.34 24.65 82.48
N MET A 699 34.79 25.68 81.75
CA MET A 699 33.93 26.34 80.75
C MET A 699 33.41 25.37 79.70
N ASN A 700 34.31 24.57 79.13
CA ASN A 700 33.88 23.59 78.08
C ASN A 700 32.98 22.52 78.68
N THR A 701 33.27 22.05 79.92
CA THR A 701 32.45 21.08 80.63
C THR A 701 31.01 21.64 80.88
N ARG A 702 30.88 22.87 81.36
CA ARG A 702 29.61 23.48 81.64
C ARG A 702 28.79 23.78 80.33
N ILE A 703 29.46 24.17 79.27
CA ILE A 703 28.86 24.37 77.99
C ILE A 703 28.37 23.02 77.44
N GLN A 704 29.20 21.98 77.54
CA GLN A 704 28.84 20.64 77.12
C GLN A 704 27.68 20.08 77.91
N GLN A 705 27.70 20.19 79.27
CA GLN A 705 26.61 19.78 80.10
C GLN A 705 25.30 20.54 79.78
N TYR A 706 25.38 21.82 79.46
CA TYR A 706 24.26 22.59 79.08
C TYR A 706 23.64 22.06 77.75
N VAL A 707 24.52 21.84 76.78
CA VAL A 707 24.06 21.32 75.48
C VAL A 707 23.47 19.91 75.63
N ASP A 708 24.08 19.04 76.42
CA ASP A 708 23.66 17.65 76.60
C ASP A 708 22.36 17.56 77.46
N ASN A 709 22.10 18.48 78.42
CA ASN A 709 20.98 18.45 79.32
C ASN A 709 19.70 19.12 78.73
N GLU A 710 19.82 20.01 77.77
CA GLU A 710 18.69 20.72 77.15
C GLU A 710 18.09 19.95 75.94
N GLU A 711 18.53 18.69 75.60
CA GLU A 711 18.08 17.95 74.43
C GLU A 711 17.94 18.87 73.19
N LEU A 712 18.96 19.67 72.95
CA LEU A 712 19.01 20.59 71.80
C LEU A 712 19.20 19.86 70.44
#